data_a2748f894a65955cf99652cabb8314d5
#
_entry.id   a2748f894a65955cf99652cabb8314d5
#
_cell.length_a   1.000
_cell.length_b   1.000
_cell.length_c   1.000
_cell.angle_alpha   90.00
_cell.angle_beta   90.00
_cell.angle_gamma   90.00
#
_symmetry.space_group_name_H-M   'P 1'
#
loop_
_entity.id
_entity.type
_entity.pdbx_description
1 polymer ?
#
loop_
_entity_poly.entity_id
_entity_poly.type
_entity_poly.pdbx_seq_one_letter_code
_entity_poly.pdbx_strand_id
1 'polypeptide(L)'
;MTETALPNNALINFSDTEVIKLPVSMFKEAKSYLSYKDIKKIQKAYTFAFYAHQGQKRKDGTDYISHPLAVSKIMMSLKVGPDSICAALLHDVLEDCNIGKNNLSKHFGEDVANIVDGVSKLGKLDMQNKAERNANNLQKMALAMANDVRVILVKLCDRLHNMRTIDHMPRFKQIQKAKETLEVYGPLALRIGMQDLRAELEDLSFKCIHPMRAQMLESAIDSSSGGRKKIVEKIRKELKSHLKSNDIENAAVKGREKTLYSIYNKIKKKHKPFSEILDVYGFRILVDSVDDCYRALGIIHNYFSPIENKFKDYIAIPKINGYQALHTSLLALNAFPIEVQIQTRSMWATANMGIAAHWSYKINDGARGPELRASKWLSGLIDLQKKSTSSIEFTEAIKKDLEPNEVYLFSPKGHVYAIKTGATPIDFAYEVHTGLGNSIVGCKVNKREAPLNVELESGQTVEIITSDYPVDADPAWLNFVVTSKARNGIRSRLRNQKNSSARKAGKLMLESELKRSGKSLEDYRGSTLKKILDSIGVTTLNKLLSDLGSGKRTGNIVAERFYSGLQIRKEAASTEHKSVAIVDNHIEGVSVVFAKCCHPIQGDPVIAHSDTERGIVVHHKRCKQVAPYINKDPRYFSAYWEASRKAHLYLVLLKITTENKVGVLSDIVSIFAKAGMNIEQVNTKAVDQKFSEFSLEANIESLDDLKKIMSKVRSKKFTSSCVRDINDK
;
A
#
# COMPACT_ATOMS: atom_id res chain seq x y z
N MET A 1 28.82 7.74 27.47
CA MET A 1 28.34 9.12 27.39
C MET A 1 27.20 9.22 28.37
N THR A 2 27.37 9.97 29.37
CA THR A 2 26.68 10.07 30.65
C THR A 2 25.17 10.29 30.50
N GLU A 3 24.40 9.31 30.96
CA GLU A 3 22.99 9.46 31.34
C GLU A 3 22.88 10.51 32.44
N THR A 4 22.44 11.70 32.10
CA THR A 4 21.92 12.63 33.11
C THR A 4 20.50 12.19 33.44
N ALA A 5 20.36 11.43 34.51
CA ALA A 5 19.09 11.12 35.13
C ALA A 5 18.37 12.43 35.49
N LEU A 6 17.18 12.63 34.92
CA LEU A 6 16.24 13.68 35.33
C LEU A 6 15.74 13.41 36.75
N PRO A 7 15.50 14.44 37.52
CA PRO A 7 15.10 14.28 38.93
C PRO A 7 13.77 13.57 39.08
N ASN A 8 13.71 12.59 39.95
CA ASN A 8 12.56 11.80 40.37
C ASN A 8 11.36 12.67 40.74
N ASN A 9 10.17 12.30 40.24
CA ASN A 9 8.84 12.58 40.80
C ASN A 9 8.56 14.05 41.22
N ALA A 10 8.73 15.01 40.33
CA ALA A 10 8.10 16.30 40.53
C ALA A 10 6.65 16.20 39.97
N LEU A 11 5.68 15.98 40.87
CA LEU A 11 4.29 16.37 40.67
C LEU A 11 4.32 17.83 40.19
N ILE A 12 3.97 18.10 38.92
CA ILE A 12 3.83 19.48 38.49
C ILE A 12 2.65 20.06 39.25
N ASN A 13 2.95 20.78 40.33
CA ASN A 13 1.93 21.49 41.13
C ASN A 13 1.53 22.74 40.35
N PHE A 14 0.37 22.69 39.71
CA PHE A 14 -0.19 23.80 38.90
C PHE A 14 -0.44 25.08 39.70
N SER A 15 -0.43 25.02 41.05
CA SER A 15 -0.57 26.22 41.90
C SER A 15 0.59 27.21 41.77
N ASP A 16 1.79 26.70 41.38
CA ASP A 16 3.04 27.49 41.40
C ASP A 16 3.64 27.72 40.00
N THR A 17 2.99 27.26 38.93
CA THR A 17 3.48 27.43 37.55
C THR A 17 2.86 28.64 36.87
N GLU A 18 3.69 29.48 36.28
CA GLU A 18 3.24 30.61 35.44
C GLU A 18 2.52 30.10 34.19
N VAL A 19 1.29 30.59 33.94
CA VAL A 19 0.47 30.18 32.79
C VAL A 19 1.05 30.75 31.52
N ILE A 20 1.57 29.87 30.66
CA ILE A 20 2.17 30.25 29.38
C ILE A 20 1.07 30.56 28.36
N LYS A 21 1.18 31.72 27.71
CA LYS A 21 0.20 32.15 26.68
C LYS A 21 0.38 31.33 25.40
N LEU A 22 -0.74 30.93 24.80
CA LEU A 22 -0.74 30.32 23.47
C LEU A 22 -0.15 31.27 22.42
N PRO A 23 0.55 30.79 21.40
CA PRO A 23 0.98 31.59 20.26
C PRO A 23 -0.18 32.36 19.65
N VAL A 24 0.06 33.62 19.26
CA VAL A 24 -1.00 34.54 18.78
C VAL A 24 -1.81 33.95 17.63
N SER A 25 -1.16 33.23 16.69
CA SER A 25 -1.84 32.58 15.56
C SER A 25 -2.83 31.49 16.02
N MET A 26 -2.43 30.67 16.98
CA MET A 26 -3.28 29.60 17.54
C MET A 26 -4.43 30.18 18.38
N PHE A 27 -4.16 31.24 19.15
CA PHE A 27 -5.20 31.90 19.92
C PHE A 27 -6.28 32.50 19.01
N LYS A 28 -5.89 33.16 17.90
CA LYS A 28 -6.83 33.69 16.90
C LYS A 28 -7.67 32.59 16.25
N GLU A 29 -7.04 31.48 15.89
CA GLU A 29 -7.72 30.35 15.29
C GLU A 29 -8.70 29.69 16.28
N ALA A 30 -8.26 29.42 17.51
CA ALA A 30 -9.11 28.88 18.56
C ALA A 30 -10.33 29.77 18.85
N LYS A 31 -10.12 31.09 18.94
CA LYS A 31 -11.19 32.09 19.19
C LYS A 31 -12.25 32.10 18.08
N SER A 32 -11.94 31.65 16.87
CA SER A 32 -12.89 31.65 15.76
C SER A 32 -14.02 30.60 15.90
N TYR A 33 -13.87 29.59 16.78
CA TYR A 33 -14.86 28.51 16.88
C TYR A 33 -14.99 27.88 18.29
N LEU A 34 -14.09 28.19 19.23
CA LEU A 34 -14.12 27.66 20.61
C LEU A 34 -14.56 28.71 21.64
N SER A 35 -15.14 28.23 22.73
CA SER A 35 -15.49 29.08 23.87
C SER A 35 -14.25 29.54 24.64
N TYR A 36 -14.36 30.60 25.39
CA TYR A 36 -13.28 31.09 26.26
C TYR A 36 -12.84 30.05 27.31
N LYS A 37 -13.79 29.24 27.82
CA LYS A 37 -13.52 28.13 28.75
C LYS A 37 -12.65 27.07 28.11
N ASP A 38 -12.95 26.72 26.85
CA ASP A 38 -12.19 25.73 26.09
C ASP A 38 -10.77 26.22 25.79
N ILE A 39 -10.62 27.48 25.44
CA ILE A 39 -9.32 28.11 25.19
C ILE A 39 -8.46 28.08 26.47
N LYS A 40 -9.05 28.36 27.64
CA LYS A 40 -8.33 28.22 28.92
C LYS A 40 -7.89 26.78 29.17
N LYS A 41 -8.73 25.77 28.86
CA LYS A 41 -8.37 24.36 28.98
C LYS A 41 -7.17 24.00 28.07
N ILE A 42 -7.17 24.44 26.84
CA ILE A 42 -6.08 24.25 25.88
C ILE A 42 -4.81 24.95 26.36
N GLN A 43 -4.92 26.16 26.87
CA GLN A 43 -3.79 26.91 27.43
C GLN A 43 -3.15 26.18 28.63
N LYS A 44 -4.00 25.62 29.51
CA LYS A 44 -3.54 24.76 30.62
C LYS A 44 -2.78 23.53 30.12
N ALA A 45 -3.29 22.86 29.07
CA ALA A 45 -2.64 21.70 28.46
C ALA A 45 -1.29 22.06 27.81
N TYR A 46 -1.22 23.23 27.15
CA TYR A 46 0.03 23.74 26.58
C TYR A 46 1.08 24.04 27.69
N THR A 47 0.67 24.71 28.74
CA THR A 47 1.54 25.00 29.90
C THR A 47 2.06 23.70 30.50
N PHE A 48 1.21 22.69 30.70
CA PHE A 48 1.61 21.38 31.23
C PHE A 48 2.63 20.68 30.33
N ALA A 49 2.35 20.60 29.01
CA ALA A 49 3.25 20.00 28.03
C ALA A 49 4.60 20.72 27.98
N PHE A 50 4.60 22.06 28.06
CA PHE A 50 5.82 22.87 28.06
C PHE A 50 6.75 22.50 29.24
N TYR A 51 6.22 22.48 30.45
CA TYR A 51 7.04 22.12 31.61
C TYR A 51 7.41 20.62 31.63
N ALA A 52 6.53 19.74 31.14
CA ALA A 52 6.82 18.32 31.07
C ALA A 52 7.98 17.99 30.10
N HIS A 53 8.10 18.72 29.01
CA HIS A 53 9.15 18.55 28.02
C HIS A 53 10.34 19.52 28.19
N GLN A 54 10.39 20.24 29.31
CA GLN A 54 11.46 21.19 29.55
C GLN A 54 12.84 20.52 29.55
N GLY A 55 13.79 21.09 28.78
CA GLY A 55 15.14 20.52 28.61
C GLY A 55 15.27 19.43 27.55
N GLN A 56 14.13 18.89 27.03
CA GLN A 56 14.18 17.94 25.93
C GLN A 56 14.34 18.68 24.58
N LYS A 57 15.18 18.12 23.71
CA LYS A 57 15.39 18.67 22.36
C LYS A 57 15.10 17.66 21.28
N ARG A 58 14.59 18.14 20.16
CA ARG A 58 14.43 17.36 18.94
C ARG A 58 15.76 17.13 18.22
N LYS A 59 15.77 16.27 17.21
CA LYS A 59 16.97 15.97 16.40
C LYS A 59 17.46 17.17 15.58
N ASP A 60 16.60 18.13 15.30
CA ASP A 60 16.93 19.40 14.65
C ASP A 60 17.48 20.46 15.61
N GLY A 61 17.59 20.12 16.92
CA GLY A 61 18.06 21.01 17.95
C GLY A 61 16.99 21.93 18.56
N THR A 62 15.78 21.96 18.01
CA THR A 62 14.65 22.74 18.56
C THR A 62 14.10 22.13 19.85
N ASP A 63 13.46 22.94 20.69
CA ASP A 63 12.80 22.44 21.89
C ASP A 63 11.65 21.49 21.54
N TYR A 64 11.54 20.38 22.32
CA TYR A 64 10.60 19.30 22.00
C TYR A 64 9.15 19.78 21.92
N ILE A 65 8.76 20.76 22.73
CA ILE A 65 7.40 21.33 22.77
C ILE A 65 6.93 21.87 21.41
N SER A 66 7.87 22.21 20.50
CA SER A 66 7.54 22.65 19.15
C SER A 66 6.75 21.60 18.36
N HIS A 67 6.98 20.30 18.64
CA HIS A 67 6.26 19.19 18.00
C HIS A 67 4.80 19.08 18.45
N PRO A 68 4.46 18.89 19.74
CA PRO A 68 3.08 18.89 20.19
C PRO A 68 2.32 20.15 19.79
N LEU A 69 2.98 21.30 19.80
CA LEU A 69 2.38 22.56 19.37
C LEU A 69 2.02 22.54 17.88
N ALA A 70 2.89 22.04 17.01
CA ALA A 70 2.62 21.90 15.60
C ALA A 70 1.50 20.87 15.32
N VAL A 71 1.48 19.74 16.02
CA VAL A 71 0.43 18.72 15.91
C VAL A 71 -0.93 19.33 16.32
N SER A 72 -0.96 20.06 17.44
CA SER A 72 -2.20 20.74 17.90
C SER A 72 -2.68 21.81 16.91
N LYS A 73 -1.77 22.52 16.25
CA LYS A 73 -2.11 23.48 15.19
C LYS A 73 -2.77 22.80 13.99
N ILE A 74 -2.26 21.64 13.57
CA ILE A 74 -2.90 20.82 12.53
C ILE A 74 -4.30 20.39 12.98
N MET A 75 -4.45 19.94 14.22
CA MET A 75 -5.76 19.58 14.80
C MET A 75 -6.74 20.77 14.82
N MET A 76 -6.27 21.97 15.16
CA MET A 76 -7.09 23.18 15.13
C MET A 76 -7.60 23.51 13.72
N SER A 77 -6.78 23.33 12.69
CA SER A 77 -7.20 23.55 11.29
C SER A 77 -8.33 22.59 10.85
N LEU A 78 -8.46 21.44 11.53
CA LEU A 78 -9.58 20.52 11.37
C LEU A 78 -10.81 20.88 12.21
N LYS A 79 -10.76 22.00 12.96
CA LYS A 79 -11.82 22.51 13.84
C LYS A 79 -12.38 21.48 14.84
N VAL A 80 -11.51 20.63 15.37
CA VAL A 80 -11.88 19.61 16.38
C VAL A 80 -12.13 20.21 17.75
N GLY A 81 -12.83 19.47 18.61
CA GLY A 81 -13.14 19.90 19.98
C GLY A 81 -11.92 20.05 20.89
N PRO A 82 -12.06 20.74 22.04
CA PRO A 82 -10.95 21.11 22.93
C PRO A 82 -10.21 19.91 23.49
N ASP A 83 -10.89 18.78 23.77
CA ASP A 83 -10.28 17.58 24.32
C ASP A 83 -9.28 16.93 23.37
N SER A 84 -9.60 16.92 22.08
CA SER A 84 -8.71 16.42 21.02
C SER A 84 -7.47 17.29 20.86
N ILE A 85 -7.61 18.63 21.01
CA ILE A 85 -6.49 19.58 20.96
C ILE A 85 -5.61 19.42 22.19
N CYS A 86 -6.21 19.27 23.38
CA CYS A 86 -5.47 18.98 24.61
C CYS A 86 -4.71 17.65 24.50
N ALA A 87 -5.36 16.61 23.96
CA ALA A 87 -4.70 15.33 23.73
C ALA A 87 -3.53 15.43 22.73
N ALA A 88 -3.65 16.28 21.69
CA ALA A 88 -2.55 16.54 20.76
C ALA A 88 -1.37 17.27 21.41
N LEU A 89 -1.63 18.19 22.36
CA LEU A 89 -0.57 18.84 23.13
C LEU A 89 0.13 17.89 24.09
N LEU A 90 -0.57 16.88 24.59
CA LEU A 90 -0.11 15.98 25.66
C LEU A 90 0.28 14.57 25.14
N HIS A 91 0.23 14.32 23.83
CA HIS A 91 0.28 12.95 23.29
C HIS A 91 1.59 12.20 23.60
N ASP A 92 2.71 12.89 23.72
CA ASP A 92 4.02 12.30 24.01
C ASP A 92 4.38 12.31 25.51
N VAL A 93 3.57 13.00 26.36
CA VAL A 93 3.88 13.17 27.79
C VAL A 93 3.90 11.83 28.55
N LEU A 94 3.05 10.87 28.19
CA LEU A 94 3.05 9.53 28.81
C LEU A 94 4.25 8.69 28.38
N GLU A 95 4.79 8.92 27.17
CA GLU A 95 5.92 8.15 26.64
C GLU A 95 7.25 8.71 27.09
N ASP A 96 7.41 10.03 27.04
CA ASP A 96 8.70 10.69 27.10
C ASP A 96 8.96 11.40 28.46
N CYS A 97 7.91 11.61 29.30
CA CYS A 97 8.03 12.42 30.50
C CYS A 97 7.75 11.67 31.81
N ASN A 98 7.63 10.34 31.79
CA ASN A 98 7.36 9.49 32.96
C ASN A 98 6.14 9.91 33.79
N ILE A 99 5.11 10.51 33.15
CA ILE A 99 3.87 10.97 33.79
C ILE A 99 2.80 9.89 33.61
N GLY A 100 2.13 9.50 34.70
CA GLY A 100 1.10 8.45 34.65
C GLY A 100 -0.26 8.95 34.13
N LYS A 101 -1.05 8.06 33.53
CA LYS A 101 -2.42 8.33 33.04
C LYS A 101 -3.32 8.97 34.09
N ASN A 102 -3.24 8.51 35.35
CA ASN A 102 -4.05 9.04 36.47
C ASN A 102 -3.76 10.52 36.75
N ASN A 103 -2.55 10.98 36.49
CA ASN A 103 -2.19 12.38 36.65
C ASN A 103 -2.89 13.22 35.55
N LEU A 104 -2.83 12.77 34.31
CA LEU A 104 -3.55 13.44 33.21
C LEU A 104 -5.06 13.47 33.41
N SER A 105 -5.65 12.37 33.91
CA SER A 105 -7.08 12.30 34.21
C SER A 105 -7.51 13.33 35.27
N LYS A 106 -6.73 13.51 36.35
CA LYS A 106 -6.99 14.51 37.37
C LYS A 106 -6.98 15.97 36.86
N HIS A 107 -6.08 16.28 35.92
CA HIS A 107 -5.89 17.65 35.46
C HIS A 107 -6.77 18.03 34.25
N PHE A 108 -7.06 17.06 33.33
CA PHE A 108 -7.70 17.31 32.03
C PHE A 108 -8.96 16.49 31.80
N GLY A 109 -9.29 15.55 32.71
CA GLY A 109 -10.43 14.65 32.59
C GLY A 109 -10.08 13.30 31.93
N GLU A 110 -10.97 12.33 32.11
CA GLU A 110 -10.75 10.97 31.62
C GLU A 110 -10.70 10.88 30.10
N ASP A 111 -11.50 11.69 29.38
CA ASP A 111 -11.52 11.70 27.93
C ASP A 111 -10.15 12.02 27.33
N VAL A 112 -9.51 13.11 27.81
CA VAL A 112 -8.17 13.49 27.34
C VAL A 112 -7.15 12.41 27.71
N ALA A 113 -7.20 11.89 28.93
CA ALA A 113 -6.28 10.84 29.40
C ALA A 113 -6.43 9.55 28.60
N ASN A 114 -7.66 9.16 28.20
CA ASN A 114 -7.94 7.98 27.39
C ASN A 114 -7.41 8.13 25.96
N ILE A 115 -7.58 9.31 25.35
CA ILE A 115 -7.05 9.58 24.02
C ILE A 115 -5.52 9.49 24.03
N VAL A 116 -4.86 10.17 24.99
CA VAL A 116 -3.40 10.16 25.11
C VAL A 116 -2.86 8.75 25.37
N ASP A 117 -3.47 7.98 26.29
CA ASP A 117 -3.14 6.58 26.55
C ASP A 117 -3.30 5.70 25.28
N GLY A 118 -4.37 5.95 24.51
CA GLY A 118 -4.58 5.27 23.22
C GLY A 118 -3.48 5.55 22.21
N VAL A 119 -3.01 6.80 22.12
CA VAL A 119 -1.91 7.19 21.23
C VAL A 119 -0.58 6.58 21.68
N SER A 120 -0.29 6.61 22.99
CA SER A 120 0.95 6.13 23.61
C SER A 120 1.12 4.60 23.51
N LYS A 121 0.06 3.82 23.72
CA LYS A 121 0.10 2.34 23.61
C LYS A 121 0.54 1.82 22.25
N LEU A 122 0.58 2.67 21.25
CA LEU A 122 1.00 2.36 19.89
C LEU A 122 2.53 2.34 19.70
N GLY A 123 3.30 2.88 20.67
CA GLY A 123 4.76 3.08 20.58
C GLY A 123 5.63 1.94 21.12
N LYS A 124 5.17 1.21 22.13
CA LYS A 124 6.05 0.31 22.93
C LYS A 124 5.80 -1.17 22.69
N LEU A 125 6.68 -1.85 21.95
CA LEU A 125 6.86 -3.31 22.01
C LEU A 125 8.26 -3.73 21.59
N ASP A 126 8.97 -4.39 22.50
CA ASP A 126 10.17 -5.15 22.23
C ASP A 126 9.79 -6.56 21.78
N MET A 127 9.99 -6.87 20.49
CA MET A 127 9.87 -8.22 19.94
C MET A 127 10.97 -8.48 18.91
N GLN A 128 11.48 -9.70 18.90
CA GLN A 128 12.63 -10.11 18.07
C GLN A 128 12.33 -10.14 16.57
N ASN A 129 11.05 -10.22 16.16
CA ASN A 129 10.65 -10.32 14.76
C ASN A 129 9.97 -9.02 14.27
N LYS A 130 10.55 -8.37 13.24
CA LYS A 130 10.09 -7.08 12.69
C LYS A 130 8.68 -7.15 12.08
N ALA A 131 8.32 -8.28 11.45
CA ALA A 131 7.00 -8.47 10.82
C ALA A 131 5.90 -8.61 11.89
N GLU A 132 6.14 -9.37 12.94
CA GLU A 132 5.21 -9.55 14.07
C GLU A 132 5.04 -8.25 14.87
N ARG A 133 6.12 -7.48 15.04
CA ARG A 133 6.08 -6.15 15.68
C ARG A 133 5.16 -5.21 14.94
N ASN A 134 5.31 -5.11 13.61
CA ASN A 134 4.45 -4.27 12.77
C ASN A 134 2.99 -4.73 12.81
N ALA A 135 2.75 -6.04 12.80
CA ALA A 135 1.42 -6.62 12.87
C ALA A 135 0.74 -6.31 14.21
N ASN A 136 1.44 -6.49 15.33
CA ASN A 136 0.93 -6.20 16.65
C ASN A 136 0.67 -4.69 16.87
N ASN A 137 1.53 -3.84 16.32
CA ASN A 137 1.33 -2.38 16.38
C ASN A 137 0.08 -1.97 15.60
N LEU A 138 -0.12 -2.49 14.39
CA LEU A 138 -1.32 -2.19 13.60
C LEU A 138 -2.58 -2.72 14.27
N GLN A 139 -2.52 -3.90 14.90
CA GLN A 139 -3.63 -4.47 15.65
C GLN A 139 -4.02 -3.59 16.86
N LYS A 140 -3.04 -3.16 17.65
CA LYS A 140 -3.29 -2.26 18.79
C LYS A 140 -3.85 -0.92 18.34
N MET A 141 -3.31 -0.37 17.23
CA MET A 141 -3.81 0.86 16.65
C MET A 141 -5.28 0.72 16.23
N ALA A 142 -5.64 -0.37 15.54
CA ALA A 142 -7.01 -0.64 15.12
C ALA A 142 -7.97 -0.71 16.31
N LEU A 143 -7.54 -1.33 17.42
CA LEU A 143 -8.35 -1.43 18.65
C LEU A 143 -8.51 -0.09 19.37
N ALA A 144 -7.43 0.68 19.49
CA ALA A 144 -7.49 2.01 20.08
C ALA A 144 -8.43 2.93 19.29
N MET A 145 -8.37 2.86 17.94
CA MET A 145 -9.27 3.59 17.04
C MET A 145 -10.73 3.17 17.18
N ALA A 146 -10.98 1.87 17.37
CA ALA A 146 -12.33 1.33 17.51
C ALA A 146 -12.99 1.76 18.81
N ASN A 147 -12.18 2.02 19.86
CA ASN A 147 -12.66 2.56 21.13
C ASN A 147 -12.89 4.08 21.08
N ASP A 148 -11.97 4.82 20.48
CA ASP A 148 -12.09 6.27 20.29
C ASP A 148 -11.38 6.72 19.00
N VAL A 149 -12.15 7.15 18.04
CA VAL A 149 -11.63 7.59 16.74
C VAL A 149 -10.74 8.85 16.86
N ARG A 150 -10.85 9.64 17.94
CA ARG A 150 -9.98 10.80 18.19
C ARG A 150 -8.51 10.40 18.30
N VAL A 151 -8.23 9.17 18.74
CA VAL A 151 -6.87 8.60 18.80
C VAL A 151 -6.21 8.58 17.42
N ILE A 152 -6.94 8.17 16.35
CA ILE A 152 -6.37 8.15 15.01
C ILE A 152 -6.16 9.56 14.44
N LEU A 153 -7.04 10.51 14.79
CA LEU A 153 -6.87 11.90 14.35
C LEU A 153 -5.56 12.49 14.89
N VAL A 154 -5.32 12.34 16.19
CA VAL A 154 -4.04 12.76 16.81
C VAL A 154 -2.87 12.08 16.14
N LYS A 155 -2.95 10.76 15.93
CA LYS A 155 -1.84 9.98 15.34
C LYS A 155 -1.56 10.34 13.88
N LEU A 156 -2.59 10.67 13.09
CA LEU A 156 -2.43 11.15 11.72
C LEU A 156 -1.78 12.54 11.67
N CYS A 157 -2.17 13.44 12.57
CA CYS A 157 -1.57 14.77 12.69
C CYS A 157 -0.12 14.71 13.17
N ASP A 158 0.18 13.82 14.14
CA ASP A 158 1.54 13.50 14.57
C ASP A 158 2.36 12.98 13.37
N ARG A 159 1.85 12.00 12.63
CA ARG A 159 2.52 11.44 11.45
C ARG A 159 2.77 12.52 10.39
N LEU A 160 1.80 13.40 10.14
CA LEU A 160 1.95 14.48 9.18
C LEU A 160 3.08 15.43 9.59
N HIS A 161 3.12 15.85 10.86
CA HIS A 161 4.22 16.70 11.33
C HIS A 161 5.57 15.99 11.25
N ASN A 162 5.62 14.71 11.62
CA ASN A 162 6.83 13.89 11.49
C ASN A 162 7.29 13.76 10.04
N MET A 163 6.38 13.67 9.06
CA MET A 163 6.72 13.65 7.64
C MET A 163 7.20 15.01 7.13
N ARG A 164 6.66 16.12 7.63
CA ARG A 164 7.13 17.49 7.31
C ARG A 164 8.53 17.78 7.82
N THR A 165 8.97 17.07 8.88
CA THR A 165 10.28 17.26 9.53
C THR A 165 11.21 16.05 9.37
N ILE A 166 10.96 15.20 8.36
CA ILE A 166 11.65 13.90 8.22
C ILE A 166 13.12 14.02 7.87
N ASP A 167 13.56 15.16 7.29
CA ASP A 167 14.90 15.36 6.75
C ASP A 167 16.00 15.30 7.82
N HIS A 168 15.65 15.55 9.09
CA HIS A 168 16.58 15.46 10.22
C HIS A 168 16.85 14.02 10.72
N MET A 169 16.27 13.02 10.05
CA MET A 169 16.49 11.60 10.37
C MET A 169 17.50 10.96 9.42
N PRO A 170 18.23 9.89 9.86
CA PRO A 170 19.04 9.08 8.96
C PRO A 170 18.23 8.52 7.80
N ARG A 171 18.78 8.49 6.59
CA ARG A 171 18.09 8.16 5.33
C ARG A 171 17.29 6.85 5.39
N PHE A 172 17.85 5.79 5.98
CA PHE A 172 17.17 4.50 6.10
C PHE A 172 15.90 4.59 6.95
N LYS A 173 15.89 5.42 8.02
CA LYS A 173 14.70 5.68 8.85
C LYS A 173 13.67 6.53 8.12
N GLN A 174 14.13 7.52 7.32
CA GLN A 174 13.24 8.30 6.47
C GLN A 174 12.45 7.39 5.54
N ILE A 175 13.12 6.51 4.78
CA ILE A 175 12.49 5.58 3.83
C ILE A 175 11.54 4.61 4.55
N GLN A 176 11.94 4.09 5.71
CA GLN A 176 11.08 3.19 6.48
C GLN A 176 9.79 3.87 6.92
N LYS A 177 9.88 5.09 7.49
CA LYS A 177 8.70 5.86 7.92
C LYS A 177 7.83 6.29 6.75
N ALA A 178 8.42 6.69 5.64
CA ALA A 178 7.69 7.07 4.43
C ALA A 178 6.94 5.88 3.80
N LYS A 179 7.53 4.68 3.76
CA LYS A 179 6.85 3.46 3.31
C LYS A 179 5.68 3.11 4.23
N GLU A 180 5.89 3.11 5.54
CA GLU A 180 4.81 2.89 6.51
C GLU A 180 3.67 3.90 6.32
N THR A 181 4.00 5.16 6.06
CA THR A 181 3.01 6.21 5.81
C THR A 181 2.18 5.93 4.56
N LEU A 182 2.80 5.52 3.45
CA LEU A 182 2.08 5.15 2.22
C LEU A 182 1.23 3.89 2.36
N GLU A 183 1.73 2.88 3.10
CA GLU A 183 1.06 1.58 3.20
C GLU A 183 -0.06 1.54 4.24
N VAL A 184 0.02 2.39 5.28
CA VAL A 184 -0.91 2.35 6.41
C VAL A 184 -1.64 3.67 6.61
N TYR A 185 -0.91 4.76 6.85
CA TYR A 185 -1.53 6.03 7.26
C TYR A 185 -2.28 6.74 6.13
N GLY A 186 -1.77 6.69 4.89
CA GLY A 186 -2.46 7.24 3.71
C GLY A 186 -3.81 6.56 3.47
N PRO A 187 -3.86 5.22 3.36
CA PRO A 187 -5.12 4.48 3.26
C PRO A 187 -6.08 4.68 4.45
N LEU A 188 -5.56 4.78 5.68
CA LEU A 188 -6.37 5.10 6.85
C LEU A 188 -7.01 6.49 6.75
N ALA A 189 -6.23 7.52 6.38
CA ALA A 189 -6.74 8.87 6.19
C ALA A 189 -7.84 8.92 5.10
N LEU A 190 -7.67 8.13 4.02
CA LEU A 190 -8.70 7.97 2.99
C LEU A 190 -9.98 7.36 3.58
N ARG A 191 -9.84 6.31 4.39
CA ARG A 191 -10.98 5.55 4.94
C ARG A 191 -11.84 6.39 5.89
N ILE A 192 -11.20 7.27 6.66
CA ILE A 192 -11.91 8.20 7.55
C ILE A 192 -12.28 9.54 6.89
N GLY A 193 -12.06 9.68 5.57
CA GLY A 193 -12.52 10.81 4.76
C GLY A 193 -11.61 12.04 4.80
N MET A 194 -10.35 11.96 5.27
CA MET A 194 -9.43 13.09 5.39
C MET A 194 -8.57 13.25 4.13
N GLN A 195 -9.16 13.77 3.05
CA GLN A 195 -8.52 13.77 1.74
C GLN A 195 -7.30 14.69 1.61
N ASP A 196 -7.34 15.89 2.16
CA ASP A 196 -6.23 16.84 2.06
C ASP A 196 -5.02 16.35 2.88
N LEU A 197 -5.27 15.84 4.08
CA LEU A 197 -4.23 15.25 4.93
C LEU A 197 -3.60 14.01 4.28
N ARG A 198 -4.42 13.13 3.68
CA ARG A 198 -3.95 11.99 2.90
C ARG A 198 -3.05 12.42 1.76
N ALA A 199 -3.50 13.41 0.97
CA ALA A 199 -2.78 13.88 -0.21
C ALA A 199 -1.40 14.42 0.17
N GLU A 200 -1.29 15.16 1.27
CA GLU A 200 -0.02 15.66 1.77
C GLU A 200 0.89 14.55 2.32
N LEU A 201 0.34 13.60 3.10
CA LEU A 201 1.10 12.43 3.58
C LEU A 201 1.69 11.60 2.43
N GLU A 202 0.88 11.33 1.39
CA GLU A 202 1.30 10.58 0.20
C GLU A 202 2.38 11.32 -0.57
N ASP A 203 2.25 12.64 -0.75
CA ASP A 203 3.19 13.46 -1.52
C ASP A 203 4.54 13.61 -0.81
N LEU A 204 4.54 13.91 0.50
CA LEU A 204 5.75 13.95 1.32
C LEU A 204 6.48 12.60 1.33
N SER A 205 5.72 11.51 1.44
CA SER A 205 6.28 10.16 1.42
C SER A 205 6.87 9.82 0.05
N PHE A 206 6.22 10.20 -1.03
CA PHE A 206 6.72 10.00 -2.39
C PHE A 206 8.02 10.78 -2.62
N LYS A 207 8.07 12.05 -2.25
CA LYS A 207 9.28 12.88 -2.32
C LYS A 207 10.43 12.27 -1.51
N CYS A 208 10.11 11.75 -0.33
CA CYS A 208 11.10 11.08 0.50
C CYS A 208 11.59 9.77 -0.12
N ILE A 209 10.74 8.90 -0.66
CA ILE A 209 11.15 7.58 -1.19
C ILE A 209 11.83 7.71 -2.55
N HIS A 210 11.30 8.58 -3.43
CA HIS A 210 11.72 8.73 -4.82
C HIS A 210 12.08 10.18 -5.17
N PRO A 211 13.11 10.79 -4.54
CA PRO A 211 13.42 12.21 -4.70
C PRO A 211 13.74 12.60 -6.16
N MET A 212 14.49 11.79 -6.88
CA MET A 212 14.82 12.04 -8.28
C MET A 212 13.57 12.05 -9.18
N ARG A 213 12.67 11.09 -8.97
CA ARG A 213 11.40 11.04 -9.72
C ARG A 213 10.48 12.19 -9.39
N ALA A 214 10.43 12.59 -8.12
CA ALA A 214 9.67 13.76 -7.70
C ALA A 214 10.21 15.03 -8.37
N GLN A 215 11.52 15.24 -8.36
CA GLN A 215 12.18 16.37 -9.01
C GLN A 215 11.97 16.38 -10.53
N MET A 216 12.06 15.23 -11.19
CA MET A 216 11.77 15.11 -12.62
C MET A 216 10.33 15.50 -12.95
N LEU A 217 9.36 15.05 -12.13
CA LEU A 217 7.95 15.40 -12.31
C LEU A 217 7.70 16.89 -12.04
N GLU A 218 8.30 17.46 -10.99
CA GLU A 218 8.22 18.90 -10.69
C GLU A 218 8.78 19.71 -11.88
N SER A 219 9.98 19.40 -12.36
CA SER A 219 10.58 20.05 -13.52
C SER A 219 9.73 19.91 -14.79
N ALA A 220 9.12 18.75 -15.03
CA ALA A 220 8.24 18.53 -16.17
C ALA A 220 6.94 19.35 -16.06
N ILE A 221 6.38 19.48 -14.85
CA ILE A 221 5.22 20.33 -14.58
C ILE A 221 5.61 21.80 -14.78
N ASP A 222 6.72 22.25 -14.24
CA ASP A 222 7.18 23.64 -14.31
C ASP A 222 7.52 24.04 -15.74
N SER A 223 8.26 23.23 -16.49
CA SER A 223 8.58 23.49 -17.89
C SER A 223 7.35 23.55 -18.78
N SER A 224 6.32 22.75 -18.43
CA SER A 224 5.03 22.79 -19.12
C SER A 224 4.13 23.93 -18.64
N SER A 225 4.44 24.59 -17.52
CA SER A 225 3.53 25.52 -16.81
C SER A 225 3.58 26.96 -17.30
N GLY A 226 4.62 27.41 -18.00
CA GLY A 226 4.81 28.80 -18.38
C GLY A 226 3.67 29.42 -19.23
N GLY A 227 3.05 28.64 -20.14
CA GLY A 227 1.83 29.02 -20.85
C GLY A 227 0.54 28.55 -20.19
N ARG A 228 0.61 27.42 -19.46
CA ARG A 228 -0.58 26.74 -18.90
C ARG A 228 -1.18 27.46 -17.69
N LYS A 229 -0.40 28.10 -16.82
CA LYS A 229 -0.95 28.91 -15.70
C LYS A 229 -1.88 30.02 -16.18
N LYS A 230 -1.53 30.68 -17.29
CA LYS A 230 -2.40 31.70 -17.92
C LYS A 230 -3.69 31.07 -18.48
N ILE A 231 -3.59 29.91 -19.10
CA ILE A 231 -4.74 29.17 -19.65
C ILE A 231 -5.66 28.71 -18.49
N VAL A 232 -5.10 28.13 -17.44
CA VAL A 232 -5.85 27.69 -16.25
C VAL A 232 -6.60 28.88 -15.60
N GLU A 233 -5.93 30.03 -15.45
CA GLU A 233 -6.58 31.22 -14.89
C GLU A 233 -7.67 31.78 -15.82
N LYS A 234 -7.47 31.69 -17.13
CA LYS A 234 -8.51 32.09 -18.12
C LYS A 234 -9.72 31.18 -18.02
N ILE A 235 -9.50 29.82 -18.00
CA ILE A 235 -10.58 28.84 -17.85
C ILE A 235 -11.31 29.06 -16.51
N ARG A 236 -10.58 29.32 -15.42
CA ARG A 236 -11.18 29.62 -14.11
C ARG A 236 -12.13 30.83 -14.18
N LYS A 237 -11.72 31.91 -14.86
CA LYS A 237 -12.54 33.12 -15.05
C LYS A 237 -13.76 32.81 -15.91
N GLU A 238 -13.61 32.07 -17.01
CA GLU A 238 -14.72 31.66 -17.87
C GLU A 238 -15.74 30.79 -17.13
N LEU A 239 -15.30 29.76 -16.42
CA LEU A 239 -16.18 28.94 -15.59
C LEU A 239 -16.95 29.77 -14.59
N LYS A 240 -16.29 30.74 -13.92
CA LYS A 240 -16.94 31.63 -12.96
C LYS A 240 -17.94 32.58 -13.63
N SER A 241 -17.60 33.12 -14.80
CA SER A 241 -18.46 34.02 -15.58
C SER A 241 -19.75 33.32 -16.03
N HIS A 242 -19.62 32.12 -16.62
CA HIS A 242 -20.77 31.34 -17.10
C HIS A 242 -21.70 30.90 -15.97
N LEU A 243 -21.16 30.54 -14.80
CA LEU A 243 -21.99 30.21 -13.63
C LEU A 243 -22.76 31.46 -13.14
N LYS A 244 -22.08 32.59 -13.09
CA LYS A 244 -22.70 33.86 -12.64
C LYS A 244 -23.78 34.35 -13.61
N SER A 245 -23.56 34.27 -14.92
CA SER A 245 -24.54 34.69 -15.95
C SER A 245 -25.77 33.77 -16.01
N ASN A 246 -25.76 32.60 -15.34
CA ASN A 246 -26.89 31.68 -15.23
C ASN A 246 -27.40 31.52 -13.78
N ASP A 247 -27.39 32.59 -13.03
CA ASP A 247 -27.98 32.73 -11.68
C ASP A 247 -27.36 31.80 -10.60
N ILE A 248 -26.08 31.46 -10.72
CA ILE A 248 -25.30 30.79 -9.65
C ILE A 248 -24.23 31.79 -9.15
N GLU A 249 -24.67 32.85 -8.48
CA GLU A 249 -23.80 33.97 -8.08
C GLU A 249 -22.75 33.57 -7.03
N ASN A 250 -23.09 32.66 -6.09
CA ASN A 250 -22.24 32.26 -4.98
C ASN A 250 -21.26 31.14 -5.32
N ALA A 251 -21.14 30.74 -6.59
CA ALA A 251 -20.21 29.71 -7.00
C ALA A 251 -18.75 30.14 -6.78
N ALA A 252 -18.01 29.32 -6.03
CA ALA A 252 -16.57 29.49 -5.87
C ALA A 252 -15.83 28.50 -6.78
N VAL A 253 -15.09 29.00 -7.78
CA VAL A 253 -14.26 28.19 -8.66
C VAL A 253 -12.81 28.25 -8.20
N LYS A 254 -12.27 27.09 -7.77
CA LYS A 254 -10.88 26.93 -7.32
C LYS A 254 -10.13 26.02 -8.27
N GLY A 255 -8.97 26.46 -8.78
CA GLY A 255 -8.03 25.57 -9.46
C GLY A 255 -7.37 24.64 -8.45
N ARG A 256 -7.13 23.39 -8.85
CA ARG A 256 -6.44 22.38 -8.05
C ARG A 256 -5.37 21.71 -8.92
N GLU A 257 -4.14 21.83 -8.51
CA GLU A 257 -3.05 20.99 -9.05
C GLU A 257 -3.11 19.62 -8.39
N LYS A 258 -2.92 18.56 -9.18
CA LYS A 258 -2.81 17.20 -8.64
C LYS A 258 -1.45 17.01 -8.00
N THR A 259 -1.42 16.26 -6.89
CA THR A 259 -0.17 15.92 -6.19
C THR A 259 0.74 15.08 -7.08
N LEU A 260 2.04 15.19 -6.88
CA LEU A 260 3.06 14.43 -7.63
C LEU A 260 2.86 12.92 -7.52
N TYR A 261 2.53 12.45 -6.32
CA TYR A 261 2.22 11.04 -6.10
C TYR A 261 1.01 10.56 -6.90
N SER A 262 -0.03 11.38 -7.00
CA SER A 262 -1.22 11.07 -7.79
C SER A 262 -0.89 10.95 -9.28
N ILE A 263 -0.05 11.85 -9.80
CA ILE A 263 0.44 11.83 -11.18
C ILE A 263 1.32 10.58 -11.40
N TYR A 264 2.28 10.35 -10.53
CA TYR A 264 3.15 9.16 -10.58
C TYR A 264 2.37 7.85 -10.61
N ASN A 265 1.35 7.70 -9.76
CA ASN A 265 0.51 6.51 -9.76
C ASN A 265 -0.27 6.31 -11.05
N LYS A 266 -0.71 7.39 -11.70
CA LYS A 266 -1.36 7.31 -13.02
C LYS A 266 -0.40 6.86 -14.11
N ILE A 267 0.83 7.40 -14.12
CA ILE A 267 1.90 6.96 -15.03
C ILE A 267 2.14 5.45 -14.85
N LYS A 268 2.35 5.02 -13.59
CA LYS A 268 2.63 3.63 -13.26
C LYS A 268 1.50 2.67 -13.64
N LYS A 269 0.23 3.03 -13.34
CA LYS A 269 -0.93 2.15 -13.58
C LYS A 269 -1.34 2.09 -15.05
N LYS A 270 -1.17 3.18 -15.79
CA LYS A 270 -1.63 3.27 -17.20
C LYS A 270 -0.52 3.02 -18.21
N HIS A 271 0.73 2.88 -17.74
CA HIS A 271 1.93 2.76 -18.59
C HIS A 271 2.03 3.84 -19.68
N LYS A 272 1.55 5.07 -19.36
CA LYS A 272 1.52 6.20 -20.27
C LYS A 272 2.61 7.20 -19.92
N PRO A 273 3.29 7.82 -20.91
CA PRO A 273 4.25 8.88 -20.66
C PRO A 273 3.56 10.10 -20.04
N PHE A 274 4.32 10.94 -19.35
CA PHE A 274 3.81 12.16 -18.70
C PHE A 274 3.06 13.09 -19.68
N SER A 275 3.56 13.20 -20.93
CA SER A 275 2.95 14.00 -22.00
C SER A 275 1.51 13.63 -22.34
N GLU A 276 1.11 12.37 -22.10
CA GLU A 276 -0.24 11.87 -22.33
C GLU A 276 -1.14 11.96 -21.08
N ILE A 277 -0.63 12.42 -19.95
CA ILE A 277 -1.44 12.66 -18.75
C ILE A 277 -2.05 14.07 -18.85
N LEU A 278 -3.17 14.10 -19.52
CA LEU A 278 -3.88 15.32 -19.87
C LEU A 278 -4.59 16.00 -18.68
N ASP A 279 -4.76 15.30 -17.55
CA ASP A 279 -5.57 15.74 -16.41
C ASP A 279 -4.76 16.22 -15.20
N VAL A 280 -3.65 16.90 -15.44
CA VAL A 280 -2.80 17.49 -14.39
C VAL A 280 -3.54 18.59 -13.63
N TYR A 281 -4.42 19.34 -14.31
CA TYR A 281 -5.17 20.43 -13.72
C TYR A 281 -6.64 20.06 -13.53
N GLY A 282 -7.13 20.27 -12.34
CA GLY A 282 -8.54 20.09 -11.99
C GLY A 282 -9.14 21.40 -11.50
N PHE A 283 -10.45 21.54 -11.65
CA PHE A 283 -11.21 22.65 -11.08
C PHE A 283 -12.22 22.10 -10.07
N ARG A 284 -12.39 22.84 -8.99
CA ARG A 284 -13.43 22.56 -8.00
C ARG A 284 -14.42 23.71 -8.01
N ILE A 285 -15.68 23.37 -8.23
CA ILE A 285 -16.80 24.31 -8.17
C ILE A 285 -17.56 24.01 -6.88
N LEU A 286 -17.64 25.01 -6.00
CA LEU A 286 -18.38 24.93 -4.75
C LEU A 286 -19.64 25.78 -4.87
N VAL A 287 -20.78 25.15 -4.65
CA VAL A 287 -22.11 25.76 -4.67
C VAL A 287 -22.81 25.55 -3.32
N ASP A 288 -24.00 26.13 -3.14
CA ASP A 288 -24.69 26.13 -1.86
C ASP A 288 -25.67 24.94 -1.71
N SER A 289 -26.30 24.48 -2.81
CA SER A 289 -27.29 23.41 -2.79
C SER A 289 -26.91 22.25 -3.72
N VAL A 290 -27.56 21.09 -3.52
CA VAL A 290 -27.44 19.91 -4.40
C VAL A 290 -28.01 20.23 -5.78
N ASP A 291 -29.12 20.93 -5.85
CA ASP A 291 -29.74 21.34 -7.11
C ASP A 291 -28.81 22.23 -7.92
N ASP A 292 -28.09 23.17 -7.26
CA ASP A 292 -27.07 23.95 -7.92
C ASP A 292 -25.90 23.14 -8.44
N CYS A 293 -25.59 22.01 -7.85
CA CYS A 293 -24.57 21.11 -8.41
C CYS A 293 -24.97 20.58 -9.79
N TYR A 294 -26.22 20.13 -9.94
CA TYR A 294 -26.73 19.63 -11.22
C TYR A 294 -26.96 20.74 -12.24
N ARG A 295 -27.45 21.91 -11.79
CA ARG A 295 -27.54 23.12 -12.63
C ARG A 295 -26.18 23.55 -13.15
N ALA A 296 -25.17 23.61 -12.27
CA ALA A 296 -23.80 23.95 -12.66
C ALA A 296 -23.22 22.94 -13.66
N LEU A 297 -23.52 21.63 -13.52
CA LEU A 297 -23.12 20.61 -14.48
C LEU A 297 -23.72 20.91 -15.87
N GLY A 298 -25.03 21.17 -15.97
CA GLY A 298 -25.71 21.49 -17.21
C GLY A 298 -25.13 22.74 -17.88
N ILE A 299 -24.89 23.81 -17.09
CA ILE A 299 -24.29 25.05 -17.58
C ILE A 299 -22.91 24.77 -18.18
N ILE A 300 -22.02 24.11 -17.46
CA ILE A 300 -20.64 23.90 -17.94
C ILE A 300 -20.58 22.94 -19.14
N HIS A 301 -21.49 21.94 -19.22
CA HIS A 301 -21.59 21.05 -20.39
C HIS A 301 -22.12 21.75 -21.63
N ASN A 302 -22.88 22.84 -21.47
CA ASN A 302 -23.36 23.65 -22.57
C ASN A 302 -22.24 24.50 -23.20
N TYR A 303 -21.26 24.94 -22.39
CA TYR A 303 -20.14 25.78 -22.84
C TYR A 303 -18.87 24.99 -23.20
N PHE A 304 -18.66 23.83 -22.57
CA PHE A 304 -17.47 23.00 -22.77
C PHE A 304 -17.89 21.56 -23.12
N SER A 305 -17.32 21.01 -24.17
CA SER A 305 -17.67 19.67 -24.63
C SER A 305 -17.22 18.60 -23.61
N PRO A 306 -18.12 17.76 -23.09
CA PRO A 306 -17.74 16.69 -22.19
C PRO A 306 -17.01 15.56 -22.94
N ILE A 307 -16.04 14.93 -22.26
CA ILE A 307 -15.35 13.72 -22.77
C ILE A 307 -16.20 12.50 -22.40
N GLU A 308 -16.52 11.68 -23.39
CA GLU A 308 -17.32 10.46 -23.22
C GLU A 308 -16.76 9.53 -22.14
N ASN A 309 -17.66 8.87 -21.42
CA ASN A 309 -17.34 7.90 -20.36
C ASN A 309 -16.46 8.45 -19.19
N LYS A 310 -16.40 9.79 -19.02
CA LYS A 310 -15.65 10.46 -17.94
C LYS A 310 -16.54 11.14 -16.91
N PHE A 311 -17.85 11.07 -17.06
CA PHE A 311 -18.79 11.56 -16.05
C PHE A 311 -18.98 10.52 -14.93
N LYS A 312 -19.00 10.97 -13.68
CA LYS A 312 -19.31 10.16 -12.49
C LYS A 312 -20.11 10.96 -11.49
N ASP A 313 -21.24 10.42 -11.10
CA ASP A 313 -22.12 11.00 -10.09
C ASP A 313 -21.89 10.33 -8.74
N TYR A 314 -21.11 10.99 -7.89
CA TYR A 314 -20.89 10.58 -6.51
C TYR A 314 -21.80 11.32 -5.52
N ILE A 315 -22.76 12.14 -6.00
CA ILE A 315 -23.83 12.70 -5.15
C ILE A 315 -24.93 11.67 -5.00
N ALA A 316 -25.38 11.11 -6.13
CA ALA A 316 -26.39 10.04 -6.14
C ALA A 316 -25.84 8.74 -5.54
N ILE A 317 -24.57 8.40 -5.82
CA ILE A 317 -23.92 7.17 -5.34
C ILE A 317 -22.61 7.55 -4.61
N PRO A 318 -22.70 7.91 -3.31
CA PRO A 318 -21.53 8.33 -2.53
C PRO A 318 -20.51 7.20 -2.36
N LYS A 319 -19.22 7.54 -2.34
CA LYS A 319 -18.16 6.58 -2.03
C LYS A 319 -18.27 6.05 -0.59
N ILE A 320 -17.66 4.89 -0.30
CA ILE A 320 -17.68 4.27 1.05
C ILE A 320 -17.18 5.25 2.14
N ASN A 321 -16.22 6.10 1.85
CA ASN A 321 -15.73 7.12 2.76
C ASN A 321 -16.65 8.36 2.86
N GLY A 322 -17.83 8.31 2.27
CA GLY A 322 -18.80 9.40 2.27
C GLY A 322 -18.49 10.56 1.32
N TYR A 323 -17.51 10.44 0.46
CA TYR A 323 -17.20 11.48 -0.53
C TYR A 323 -18.33 11.62 -1.55
N GLN A 324 -18.79 12.86 -1.73
CA GLN A 324 -19.83 13.25 -2.67
C GLN A 324 -19.35 14.40 -3.58
N ALA A 325 -19.51 14.25 -4.89
CA ALA A 325 -19.27 15.28 -5.91
C ALA A 325 -19.75 14.78 -7.28
N LEU A 326 -20.05 15.66 -8.20
CA LEU A 326 -20.12 15.36 -9.62
C LEU A 326 -18.71 15.50 -10.21
N HIS A 327 -18.24 14.49 -10.93
CA HIS A 327 -16.97 14.54 -11.65
C HIS A 327 -17.24 14.50 -13.14
N THR A 328 -16.69 15.45 -13.87
CA THR A 328 -16.73 15.47 -15.32
C THR A 328 -15.38 15.88 -15.89
N SER A 329 -15.04 15.36 -17.05
CA SER A 329 -13.86 15.80 -17.82
C SER A 329 -14.34 16.51 -19.08
N LEU A 330 -13.78 17.67 -19.35
CA LEU A 330 -14.22 18.58 -20.39
C LEU A 330 -13.04 18.95 -21.29
N LEU A 331 -13.33 19.27 -22.54
CA LEU A 331 -12.41 19.95 -23.44
C LEU A 331 -12.66 21.45 -23.32
N ALA A 332 -11.70 22.16 -22.73
CA ALA A 332 -11.74 23.62 -22.58
C ALA A 332 -10.99 24.32 -23.73
N LEU A 333 -10.59 25.56 -23.54
CA LEU A 333 -9.88 26.38 -24.53
C LEU A 333 -8.74 25.60 -25.21
N ASN A 334 -8.69 25.70 -26.55
CA ASN A 334 -7.71 24.99 -27.40
C ASN A 334 -7.72 23.47 -27.20
N ALA A 335 -8.88 22.86 -26.99
CA ALA A 335 -9.06 21.44 -26.71
C ALA A 335 -8.26 20.96 -25.48
N PHE A 336 -7.98 21.86 -24.52
CA PHE A 336 -7.26 21.52 -23.31
C PHE A 336 -8.16 20.71 -22.36
N PRO A 337 -7.81 19.45 -22.03
CA PRO A 337 -8.64 18.63 -21.16
C PRO A 337 -8.50 19.05 -19.71
N ILE A 338 -9.64 19.26 -19.06
CA ILE A 338 -9.75 19.59 -17.64
C ILE A 338 -10.66 18.60 -16.91
N GLU A 339 -10.38 18.35 -15.64
CA GLU A 339 -11.30 17.64 -14.75
C GLU A 339 -12.02 18.67 -13.87
N VAL A 340 -13.35 18.60 -13.84
CA VAL A 340 -14.16 19.47 -12.99
C VAL A 340 -14.88 18.65 -11.95
N GLN A 341 -14.77 19.08 -10.69
CA GLN A 341 -15.45 18.51 -9.54
C GLN A 341 -16.46 19.52 -9.02
N ILE A 342 -17.74 19.18 -9.00
CA ILE A 342 -18.81 20.05 -8.53
C ILE A 342 -19.38 19.45 -7.25
N GLN A 343 -19.47 20.24 -6.19
CA GLN A 343 -19.96 19.80 -4.89
C GLN A 343 -20.45 20.98 -4.07
N THR A 344 -21.26 20.71 -3.05
CA THR A 344 -21.66 21.76 -2.12
C THR A 344 -20.52 22.09 -1.15
N ARG A 345 -20.60 23.26 -0.50
CA ARG A 345 -19.64 23.66 0.56
C ARG A 345 -19.62 22.65 1.71
N SER A 346 -20.78 22.11 2.07
CA SER A 346 -20.91 21.09 3.12
C SER A 346 -20.26 19.75 2.71
N MET A 347 -20.49 19.29 1.47
CA MET A 347 -19.83 18.08 0.93
C MET A 347 -18.31 18.24 0.91
N TRP A 348 -17.82 19.42 0.52
CA TRP A 348 -16.40 19.71 0.53
C TRP A 348 -15.80 19.71 1.94
N ALA A 349 -16.49 20.35 2.90
CA ALA A 349 -16.06 20.32 4.30
C ALA A 349 -16.00 18.90 4.84
N THR A 350 -17.03 18.09 4.59
CA THR A 350 -17.07 16.67 4.98
C THR A 350 -15.94 15.86 4.33
N ALA A 351 -15.63 16.10 3.05
CA ALA A 351 -14.56 15.41 2.33
C ALA A 351 -13.15 15.75 2.83
N ASN A 352 -12.95 16.93 3.41
CA ASN A 352 -11.65 17.38 3.91
C ASN A 352 -11.46 17.11 5.39
N MET A 353 -12.51 17.34 6.18
CA MET A 353 -12.49 17.11 7.63
C MET A 353 -12.77 15.64 7.98
N GLY A 354 -13.40 14.89 7.06
CA GLY A 354 -13.77 13.51 7.30
C GLY A 354 -14.59 13.36 8.57
N ILE A 355 -14.24 12.36 9.38
CA ILE A 355 -14.91 12.11 10.65
C ILE A 355 -14.74 13.27 11.67
N ALA A 356 -13.74 14.15 11.50
CA ALA A 356 -13.55 15.32 12.37
C ALA A 356 -14.67 16.37 12.21
N ALA A 357 -15.36 16.40 11.06
CA ALA A 357 -16.47 17.32 10.82
C ALA A 357 -17.62 17.16 11.84
N HIS A 358 -17.81 15.94 12.35
CA HIS A 358 -18.87 15.65 13.32
C HIS A 358 -18.67 16.33 14.67
N TRP A 359 -17.43 16.48 15.15
CA TRP A 359 -17.18 17.16 16.42
C TRP A 359 -17.23 18.68 16.33
N SER A 360 -17.24 19.24 15.10
CA SER A 360 -17.44 20.67 14.86
C SER A 360 -18.92 21.06 14.92
N TYR A 361 -19.84 20.14 14.61
CA TYR A 361 -21.29 20.40 14.49
C TYR A 361 -22.12 19.57 15.49
N LYS A 362 -21.77 19.59 16.78
CA LYS A 362 -22.66 19.09 17.85
C LYS A 362 -23.83 20.04 18.10
N ILE A 363 -24.59 20.41 17.07
CA ILE A 363 -25.85 21.11 17.19
C ILE A 363 -26.81 20.53 16.13
N ASN A 364 -27.82 19.77 16.61
CA ASN A 364 -29.06 19.43 15.92
C ASN A 364 -28.96 18.77 14.54
N ASP A 365 -28.76 17.47 14.48
CA ASP A 365 -29.57 16.53 13.67
C ASP A 365 -28.90 15.15 13.64
N GLY A 366 -29.74 14.10 13.70
CA GLY A 366 -29.28 12.71 13.83
C GLY A 366 -28.23 12.28 12.80
N ALA A 367 -27.27 11.50 13.25
CA ALA A 367 -26.14 10.99 12.48
C ALA A 367 -26.55 10.45 11.11
N ARG A 368 -26.24 11.14 10.03
CA ARG A 368 -26.56 10.73 8.65
C ARG A 368 -25.28 10.64 7.81
N GLY A 369 -24.99 9.46 7.29
CA GLY A 369 -24.11 9.25 6.16
C GLY A 369 -22.67 8.79 6.46
N PRO A 370 -21.63 9.62 6.33
CA PRO A 370 -20.22 9.21 6.39
C PRO A 370 -19.77 8.65 7.73
N GLU A 371 -20.34 9.17 8.82
CA GLU A 371 -20.04 8.78 10.20
C GLU A 371 -20.49 7.36 10.53
N LEU A 372 -21.71 7.02 10.11
CA LEU A 372 -22.26 5.68 10.30
C LEU A 372 -21.39 4.64 9.59
N ARG A 373 -20.79 4.99 8.46
CA ARG A 373 -19.91 4.11 7.68
C ARG A 373 -18.54 3.95 8.31
N ALA A 374 -17.91 5.04 8.77
CA ALA A 374 -16.64 4.96 9.48
C ALA A 374 -16.80 4.24 10.81
N SER A 375 -17.88 4.50 11.56
CA SER A 375 -18.22 3.81 12.80
C SER A 375 -18.50 2.32 12.57
N LYS A 376 -19.25 1.95 11.51
CA LYS A 376 -19.46 0.55 11.13
C LYS A 376 -18.18 -0.16 10.76
N TRP A 377 -17.26 0.52 10.05
CA TRP A 377 -15.97 -0.06 9.72
C TRP A 377 -15.11 -0.27 10.98
N LEU A 378 -15.07 0.71 11.88
CA LEU A 378 -14.36 0.60 13.16
C LEU A 378 -14.92 -0.53 14.03
N SER A 379 -16.25 -0.66 14.11
CA SER A 379 -16.90 -1.80 14.79
C SER A 379 -16.53 -3.14 14.14
N GLY A 380 -16.44 -3.18 12.80
CA GLY A 380 -15.97 -4.34 12.05
C GLY A 380 -14.55 -4.76 12.38
N LEU A 381 -13.66 -3.80 12.74
CA LEU A 381 -12.29 -4.12 13.18
C LEU A 381 -12.26 -4.88 14.50
N ILE A 382 -13.16 -4.55 15.45
CA ILE A 382 -13.30 -5.31 16.72
C ILE A 382 -13.75 -6.74 16.44
N ASP A 383 -14.70 -6.91 15.55
CA ASP A 383 -15.20 -8.25 15.16
C ASP A 383 -14.14 -9.05 14.38
N LEU A 384 -13.36 -8.40 13.54
CA LEU A 384 -12.20 -9.00 12.87
C LEU A 384 -11.18 -9.50 13.88
N GLN A 385 -10.87 -8.71 14.90
CA GLN A 385 -9.92 -9.10 15.95
C GLN A 385 -10.39 -10.31 16.73
N LYS A 386 -11.66 -10.33 17.16
CA LYS A 386 -12.23 -11.46 17.90
C LYS A 386 -12.19 -12.78 17.10
N LYS A 387 -12.16 -12.67 15.78
CA LYS A 387 -12.22 -13.81 14.85
C LYS A 387 -10.84 -14.20 14.27
N SER A 388 -9.85 -13.32 14.37
CA SER A 388 -8.49 -13.58 13.87
C SER A 388 -7.71 -14.45 14.85
N THR A 389 -6.96 -15.42 14.33
CA THR A 389 -6.17 -16.36 15.13
C THR A 389 -4.76 -15.85 15.41
N SER A 390 -4.28 -14.86 14.63
CA SER A 390 -2.96 -14.25 14.80
C SER A 390 -2.97 -12.76 14.40
N SER A 391 -2.01 -12.00 14.94
CA SER A 391 -1.82 -10.58 14.60
C SER A 391 -1.45 -10.36 13.13
N ILE A 392 -0.79 -11.33 12.51
CA ILE A 392 -0.42 -11.29 11.08
C ILE A 392 -1.68 -11.41 10.23
N GLU A 393 -2.54 -12.39 10.50
CA GLU A 393 -3.81 -12.58 9.79
C GLU A 393 -4.72 -11.35 9.91
N PHE A 394 -4.81 -10.76 11.09
CA PHE A 394 -5.54 -9.52 11.33
C PHE A 394 -4.97 -8.35 10.49
N THR A 395 -3.65 -8.22 10.45
CA THR A 395 -2.98 -7.15 9.70
C THR A 395 -3.19 -7.28 8.20
N GLU A 396 -3.11 -8.49 7.65
CA GLU A 396 -3.39 -8.75 6.24
C GLU A 396 -4.86 -8.46 5.89
N ALA A 397 -5.79 -8.81 6.77
CA ALA A 397 -7.19 -8.50 6.59
C ALA A 397 -7.43 -6.97 6.57
N ILE A 398 -6.83 -6.22 7.50
CA ILE A 398 -6.91 -4.75 7.51
C ILE A 398 -6.28 -4.16 6.24
N LYS A 399 -5.07 -4.57 5.86
CA LYS A 399 -4.41 -4.05 4.64
C LYS A 399 -5.28 -4.26 3.41
N LYS A 400 -5.91 -5.42 3.29
CA LYS A 400 -6.88 -5.69 2.22
C LYS A 400 -8.11 -4.79 2.31
N ASP A 401 -8.65 -4.52 3.49
CA ASP A 401 -9.80 -3.63 3.67
C ASP A 401 -9.49 -2.15 3.41
N LEU A 402 -8.22 -1.76 3.53
CA LEU A 402 -7.76 -0.40 3.27
C LEU A 402 -7.54 -0.09 1.78
N GLU A 403 -7.52 -1.10 0.88
CA GLU A 403 -7.37 -0.86 -0.55
C GLU A 403 -8.58 -0.11 -1.12
N PRO A 404 -8.39 0.98 -1.87
CA PRO A 404 -9.46 1.92 -2.23
C PRO A 404 -10.30 1.50 -3.46
N ASN A 405 -10.07 0.31 -4.01
CA ASN A 405 -10.75 -0.11 -5.24
C ASN A 405 -12.10 -0.78 -4.91
N GLU A 406 -13.18 -0.22 -5.42
CA GLU A 406 -14.56 -0.66 -5.22
C GLU A 406 -15.28 -0.83 -6.54
N VAL A 407 -16.20 -1.79 -6.58
CA VAL A 407 -17.17 -1.98 -7.64
C VAL A 407 -18.57 -1.70 -7.10
N TYR A 408 -19.38 -1.04 -7.90
CA TYR A 408 -20.77 -0.70 -7.56
C TYR A 408 -21.70 -1.67 -8.27
N LEU A 409 -22.43 -2.46 -7.49
CA LEU A 409 -23.31 -3.52 -7.99
C LEU A 409 -24.76 -3.19 -7.64
N PHE A 410 -25.68 -3.62 -8.49
CA PHE A 410 -27.10 -3.41 -8.31
C PHE A 410 -27.78 -4.70 -7.87
N SER A 411 -28.70 -4.60 -6.91
CA SER A 411 -29.64 -5.68 -6.68
C SER A 411 -30.77 -5.61 -7.73
N PRO A 412 -31.57 -6.66 -7.94
CA PRO A 412 -32.73 -6.63 -8.84
C PRO A 412 -33.77 -5.55 -8.49
N LYS A 413 -33.80 -5.11 -7.23
CA LYS A 413 -34.65 -4.03 -6.74
C LYS A 413 -34.06 -2.62 -6.93
N GLY A 414 -32.90 -2.51 -7.60
CA GLY A 414 -32.23 -1.23 -7.85
C GLY A 414 -31.39 -0.67 -6.69
N HIS A 415 -31.26 -1.40 -5.58
CA HIS A 415 -30.35 -0.96 -4.50
C HIS A 415 -28.90 -1.10 -4.92
N VAL A 416 -28.09 -0.10 -4.62
CA VAL A 416 -26.67 -0.07 -4.95
C VAL A 416 -25.83 -0.53 -3.78
N TYR A 417 -24.91 -1.45 -4.05
CA TYR A 417 -23.93 -1.97 -3.08
C TYR A 417 -22.52 -1.67 -3.58
N ALA A 418 -21.71 -1.04 -2.73
CA ALA A 418 -20.30 -0.82 -3.01
C ALA A 418 -19.50 -1.95 -2.34
N ILE A 419 -18.82 -2.75 -3.14
CA ILE A 419 -18.04 -3.90 -2.69
C ILE A 419 -16.63 -3.82 -3.26
N LYS A 420 -15.68 -4.47 -2.62
CA LYS A 420 -14.29 -4.49 -3.04
C LYS A 420 -14.11 -5.04 -4.46
N THR A 421 -13.19 -4.46 -5.24
CA THR A 421 -12.78 -5.01 -6.55
C THR A 421 -12.28 -6.45 -6.41
N GLY A 422 -12.64 -7.31 -7.36
CA GLY A 422 -12.41 -8.75 -7.29
C GLY A 422 -13.46 -9.50 -6.47
N ALA A 423 -14.51 -8.81 -5.98
CA ALA A 423 -15.62 -9.44 -5.27
C ALA A 423 -16.41 -10.39 -6.16
N THR A 424 -16.90 -11.45 -5.54
CA THR A 424 -17.69 -12.51 -6.17
C THR A 424 -19.16 -12.44 -5.75
N PRO A 425 -20.07 -13.16 -6.39
CA PRO A 425 -21.46 -13.26 -5.98
C PRO A 425 -21.65 -13.69 -4.51
N ILE A 426 -20.73 -14.47 -3.96
CA ILE A 426 -20.73 -14.84 -2.54
C ILE A 426 -20.44 -13.62 -1.68
N ASP A 427 -19.44 -12.81 -2.04
CA ASP A 427 -19.14 -11.54 -1.34
C ASP A 427 -20.36 -10.62 -1.35
N PHE A 428 -21.03 -10.50 -2.51
CA PHE A 428 -22.24 -9.71 -2.67
C PHE A 428 -23.38 -10.22 -1.77
N ALA A 429 -23.62 -11.53 -1.75
CA ALA A 429 -24.66 -12.13 -0.92
C ALA A 429 -24.48 -11.82 0.57
N TYR A 430 -23.25 -11.98 1.08
CA TYR A 430 -22.92 -11.63 2.46
C TYR A 430 -22.99 -10.13 2.73
N GLU A 431 -22.69 -9.29 1.72
CA GLU A 431 -22.80 -7.83 1.89
C GLU A 431 -24.24 -7.38 2.03
N VAL A 432 -25.13 -7.92 1.24
CA VAL A 432 -26.57 -7.65 1.35
C VAL A 432 -27.11 -8.11 2.71
N HIS A 433 -26.99 -9.38 3.01
CA HIS A 433 -27.44 -9.96 4.29
C HIS A 433 -26.76 -11.30 4.57
N THR A 434 -26.36 -11.53 5.82
CA THR A 434 -25.69 -12.79 6.22
C THR A 434 -26.55 -14.02 5.91
N GLY A 435 -27.86 -13.92 6.03
CA GLY A 435 -28.80 -15.00 5.68
C GLY A 435 -28.73 -15.38 4.20
N LEU A 436 -28.67 -14.41 3.28
CA LEU A 436 -28.50 -14.66 1.84
C LEU A 436 -27.18 -15.38 1.56
N GLY A 437 -26.07 -14.91 2.17
CA GLY A 437 -24.77 -15.58 2.05
C GLY A 437 -24.77 -17.00 2.61
N ASN A 438 -25.62 -17.27 3.60
CA ASN A 438 -25.74 -18.60 4.20
C ASN A 438 -26.60 -19.58 3.36
N SER A 439 -27.49 -19.11 2.54
CA SER A 439 -28.42 -19.94 1.75
C SER A 439 -28.16 -19.89 0.24
N ILE A 440 -27.04 -19.26 -0.18
CA ILE A 440 -26.69 -19.14 -1.60
C ILE A 440 -26.44 -20.52 -2.23
N VAL A 441 -27.09 -20.77 -3.36
CA VAL A 441 -26.91 -21.97 -4.21
C VAL A 441 -26.51 -21.60 -5.63
N GLY A 442 -26.78 -20.36 -6.09
CA GLY A 442 -26.47 -19.90 -7.42
C GLY A 442 -26.60 -18.39 -7.53
N CYS A 443 -26.30 -17.85 -8.68
CA CYS A 443 -26.47 -16.42 -8.97
C CYS A 443 -26.76 -16.16 -10.43
N LYS A 444 -27.38 -15.01 -10.71
CA LYS A 444 -27.49 -14.44 -12.05
C LYS A 444 -26.81 -13.07 -12.09
N VAL A 445 -25.95 -12.86 -13.06
CA VAL A 445 -25.31 -11.57 -13.33
C VAL A 445 -25.90 -11.03 -14.63
N ASN A 446 -26.47 -9.82 -14.58
CA ASN A 446 -27.20 -9.23 -15.71
C ASN A 446 -28.24 -10.17 -16.31
N LYS A 447 -29.03 -10.84 -15.45
CA LYS A 447 -30.08 -11.81 -15.79
C LYS A 447 -29.58 -13.13 -16.42
N ARG A 448 -28.27 -13.37 -16.52
CA ARG A 448 -27.67 -14.63 -17.00
C ARG A 448 -27.09 -15.41 -15.83
N GLU A 449 -27.24 -16.72 -15.83
CA GLU A 449 -26.60 -17.58 -14.85
C GLU A 449 -25.08 -17.42 -14.89
N ALA A 450 -24.45 -17.36 -13.74
CA ALA A 450 -23.02 -17.17 -13.60
C ALA A 450 -22.46 -18.05 -12.47
N PRO A 451 -21.22 -18.49 -12.56
CA PRO A 451 -20.58 -19.26 -11.49
C PRO A 451 -20.31 -18.36 -10.27
N LEU A 452 -20.35 -18.96 -9.06
CA LEU A 452 -20.19 -18.24 -7.79
C LEU A 452 -18.78 -17.64 -7.57
N ASN A 453 -17.80 -18.02 -8.37
CA ASN A 453 -16.43 -17.52 -8.33
C ASN A 453 -16.11 -16.45 -9.41
N VAL A 454 -17.12 -16.00 -10.16
CA VAL A 454 -16.91 -14.94 -11.16
C VAL A 454 -16.60 -13.61 -10.47
N GLU A 455 -15.62 -12.88 -10.96
CA GLU A 455 -15.35 -11.52 -10.51
C GLU A 455 -16.40 -10.56 -11.04
N LEU A 456 -16.95 -9.74 -10.15
CA LEU A 456 -18.03 -8.80 -10.46
C LEU A 456 -17.44 -7.43 -10.86
N GLU A 457 -18.08 -6.80 -11.84
CA GLU A 457 -17.71 -5.48 -12.37
C GLU A 457 -18.74 -4.42 -12.05
N SER A 458 -18.31 -3.15 -11.96
CA SER A 458 -19.21 -2.02 -11.69
C SER A 458 -20.30 -1.91 -12.75
N GLY A 459 -21.54 -1.69 -12.30
CA GLY A 459 -22.72 -1.54 -13.15
C GLY A 459 -23.51 -2.83 -13.38
N GLN A 460 -23.00 -3.97 -12.92
CA GLN A 460 -23.70 -5.25 -13.05
C GLN A 460 -24.85 -5.38 -12.04
N THR A 461 -25.95 -6.00 -12.48
CA THR A 461 -27.06 -6.39 -11.60
C THR A 461 -26.85 -7.84 -11.16
N VAL A 462 -26.83 -8.07 -9.85
CA VAL A 462 -26.56 -9.39 -9.26
C VAL A 462 -27.81 -9.87 -8.52
N GLU A 463 -28.35 -11.01 -8.96
CA GLU A 463 -29.45 -11.72 -8.33
C GLU A 463 -28.90 -12.98 -7.67
N ILE A 464 -29.16 -13.16 -6.38
CA ILE A 464 -28.73 -14.33 -5.62
C ILE A 464 -29.87 -15.35 -5.59
N ILE A 465 -29.55 -16.57 -5.98
CA ILE A 465 -30.48 -17.71 -5.90
C ILE A 465 -30.20 -18.42 -4.58
N THR A 466 -31.23 -18.54 -3.76
CA THR A 466 -31.13 -19.12 -2.42
C THR A 466 -31.90 -20.43 -2.33
N SER A 467 -31.45 -21.30 -1.45
CA SER A 467 -32.22 -22.47 -0.98
C SER A 467 -33.08 -22.09 0.23
N ASP A 468 -34.23 -22.74 0.40
CA ASP A 468 -35.08 -22.58 1.59
C ASP A 468 -34.42 -23.10 2.86
N TYR A 469 -33.36 -23.89 2.72
CA TYR A 469 -32.61 -24.46 3.83
C TYR A 469 -31.15 -23.97 3.80
N PRO A 470 -30.49 -23.81 4.97
CA PRO A 470 -29.06 -23.49 5.02
C PRO A 470 -28.25 -24.56 4.29
N VAL A 471 -27.52 -24.15 3.26
CA VAL A 471 -26.63 -25.03 2.47
C VAL A 471 -25.29 -25.13 3.17
N ASP A 472 -24.66 -26.29 3.20
CA ASP A 472 -23.33 -26.46 3.74
C ASP A 472 -22.33 -25.55 2.99
N ALA A 473 -21.53 -24.78 3.74
CA ALA A 473 -20.54 -23.92 3.13
C ALA A 473 -19.41 -24.78 2.53
N ASP A 474 -19.06 -24.49 1.26
CA ASP A 474 -17.90 -25.10 0.64
C ASP A 474 -16.63 -24.38 1.12
N PRO A 475 -15.67 -25.10 1.74
CA PRO A 475 -14.41 -24.51 2.14
C PRO A 475 -13.62 -23.87 0.99
N ALA A 476 -13.81 -24.33 -0.26
CA ALA A 476 -13.19 -23.76 -1.46
C ALA A 476 -13.58 -22.29 -1.69
N TRP A 477 -14.71 -21.84 -1.17
CA TRP A 477 -15.12 -20.43 -1.25
C TRP A 477 -14.13 -19.48 -0.59
N LEU A 478 -13.41 -19.94 0.44
CA LEU A 478 -12.36 -19.12 1.11
C LEU A 478 -11.19 -18.76 0.20
N ASN A 479 -11.01 -19.48 -0.91
CA ASN A 479 -9.89 -19.25 -1.84
C ASN A 479 -10.13 -18.05 -2.77
N PHE A 480 -11.40 -17.71 -3.06
CA PHE A 480 -11.72 -16.66 -4.01
C PHE A 480 -12.53 -15.49 -3.43
N VAL A 481 -13.19 -15.63 -2.27
CA VAL A 481 -13.86 -14.48 -1.65
C VAL A 481 -12.84 -13.45 -1.14
N VAL A 482 -13.15 -12.18 -1.35
CA VAL A 482 -12.24 -11.07 -1.01
C VAL A 482 -12.67 -10.26 0.20
N THR A 483 -13.99 -10.26 0.56
CA THR A 483 -14.49 -9.47 1.67
C THR A 483 -14.30 -10.19 3.01
N SER A 484 -13.96 -9.42 4.05
CA SER A 484 -13.86 -9.93 5.42
C SER A 484 -15.20 -10.49 5.93
N LYS A 485 -16.31 -9.88 5.51
CA LYS A 485 -17.66 -10.28 5.92
C LYS A 485 -18.02 -11.68 5.39
N ALA A 486 -17.78 -11.93 4.10
CA ALA A 486 -17.97 -13.26 3.50
C ALA A 486 -17.06 -14.31 4.14
N ARG A 487 -15.75 -14.03 4.26
CA ARG A 487 -14.79 -14.95 4.90
C ARG A 487 -15.20 -15.34 6.31
N ASN A 488 -15.62 -14.36 7.11
CA ASN A 488 -16.04 -14.60 8.48
C ASN A 488 -17.36 -15.38 8.55
N GLY A 489 -18.32 -15.08 7.67
CA GLY A 489 -19.56 -15.83 7.56
C GLY A 489 -19.31 -17.30 7.19
N ILE A 490 -18.50 -17.55 6.17
CA ILE A 490 -18.12 -18.90 5.73
C ILE A 490 -17.38 -19.66 6.84
N ARG A 491 -16.36 -19.04 7.48
CA ARG A 491 -15.62 -19.66 8.59
C ARG A 491 -16.51 -20.01 9.78
N SER A 492 -17.46 -19.14 10.12
CA SER A 492 -18.43 -19.41 11.20
C SER A 492 -19.26 -20.63 10.92
N ARG A 493 -19.71 -20.82 9.67
CA ARG A 493 -20.49 -22.01 9.26
C ARG A 493 -19.64 -23.27 9.25
N LEU A 494 -18.41 -23.20 8.70
CA LEU A 494 -17.50 -24.34 8.68
C LEU A 494 -17.12 -24.83 10.08
N ARG A 495 -17.06 -23.95 11.08
CA ARG A 495 -16.85 -24.32 12.50
C ARG A 495 -17.98 -25.12 13.09
N ASN A 496 -19.22 -24.89 12.63
CA ASN A 496 -20.41 -25.57 13.14
C ASN A 496 -20.68 -26.92 12.43
N GLN A 497 -19.92 -27.25 11.37
CA GLN A 497 -20.06 -28.55 10.70
C GLN A 497 -19.50 -29.71 11.56
N LYS A 498 -20.12 -30.91 11.46
CA LYS A 498 -19.66 -32.10 12.16
C LYS A 498 -18.23 -32.46 11.74
N ASN A 499 -17.39 -32.89 12.67
CA ASN A 499 -15.96 -33.19 12.48
C ASN A 499 -15.64 -34.11 11.30
N SER A 500 -16.53 -35.02 10.89
CA SER A 500 -16.35 -35.93 9.75
C SER A 500 -16.44 -35.20 8.41
N SER A 501 -17.41 -34.30 8.25
CA SER A 501 -17.58 -33.48 7.06
C SER A 501 -16.44 -32.45 6.93
N ALA A 502 -16.02 -31.86 8.05
CA ALA A 502 -14.90 -30.95 8.09
C ALA A 502 -13.58 -31.61 7.65
N ARG A 503 -13.31 -32.88 8.03
CA ARG A 503 -12.11 -33.61 7.59
C ARG A 503 -12.10 -33.87 6.07
N LYS A 504 -13.25 -34.28 5.49
CA LYS A 504 -13.39 -34.49 4.04
C LYS A 504 -13.13 -33.20 3.28
N ALA A 505 -13.76 -32.10 3.71
CA ALA A 505 -13.59 -30.77 3.12
C ALA A 505 -12.14 -30.27 3.23
N GLY A 506 -11.50 -30.39 4.39
CA GLY A 506 -10.10 -30.01 4.58
C GLY A 506 -9.11 -30.81 3.74
N LYS A 507 -9.40 -32.10 3.50
CA LYS A 507 -8.59 -32.92 2.59
C LYS A 507 -8.66 -32.40 1.16
N LEU A 508 -9.86 -32.11 0.65
CA LEU A 508 -10.05 -31.55 -0.68
C LEU A 508 -9.37 -30.18 -0.85
N MET A 509 -9.47 -29.31 0.18
CA MET A 509 -8.76 -28.02 0.15
C MET A 509 -7.26 -28.18 0.05
N LEU A 510 -6.66 -29.02 0.90
CA LEU A 510 -5.22 -29.21 0.90
C LEU A 510 -4.74 -29.86 -0.40
N GLU A 511 -5.45 -30.86 -0.90
CA GLU A 511 -5.13 -31.52 -2.17
C GLU A 511 -5.26 -30.56 -3.36
N SER A 512 -6.26 -29.69 -3.39
CA SER A 512 -6.41 -28.65 -4.42
C SER A 512 -5.24 -27.68 -4.43
N GLU A 513 -4.80 -27.21 -3.26
CA GLU A 513 -3.64 -26.32 -3.17
C GLU A 513 -2.33 -27.02 -3.55
N LEU A 514 -2.12 -28.26 -3.09
CA LEU A 514 -0.93 -29.06 -3.43
C LEU A 514 -0.86 -29.36 -4.94
N LYS A 515 -2.00 -29.66 -5.58
CA LYS A 515 -2.09 -29.89 -7.04
C LYS A 515 -1.67 -28.69 -7.87
N ARG A 516 -1.92 -27.45 -7.41
CA ARG A 516 -1.47 -26.22 -8.08
C ARG A 516 0.05 -26.18 -8.26
N SER A 517 0.78 -26.85 -7.37
CA SER A 517 2.25 -26.96 -7.42
C SER A 517 2.74 -28.33 -7.88
N GLY A 518 1.86 -29.15 -8.49
CA GLY A 518 2.19 -30.47 -9.02
C GLY A 518 2.54 -31.49 -7.95
N LYS A 519 2.06 -31.32 -6.70
CA LYS A 519 2.28 -32.21 -5.56
C LYS A 519 0.98 -32.88 -5.13
N SER A 520 1.10 -34.01 -4.45
CA SER A 520 0.01 -34.78 -3.84
C SER A 520 0.22 -34.89 -2.34
N LEU A 521 -0.85 -35.05 -1.57
CA LEU A 521 -0.75 -35.32 -0.13
C LEU A 521 -0.01 -36.64 0.14
N GLU A 522 -0.03 -37.58 -0.79
CA GLU A 522 0.65 -38.86 -0.72
C GLU A 522 2.19 -38.76 -0.78
N ASP A 523 2.71 -37.64 -1.30
CA ASP A 523 4.16 -37.39 -1.36
C ASP A 523 4.75 -37.11 0.03
N TYR A 524 3.90 -36.91 1.03
CA TYR A 524 4.30 -36.56 2.39
C TYR A 524 3.92 -37.64 3.38
N ARG A 525 4.88 -38.55 3.67
CA ARG A 525 4.67 -39.67 4.60
C ARG A 525 5.76 -39.75 5.69
N GLY A 526 5.47 -40.43 6.77
CA GLY A 526 6.41 -40.73 7.85
C GLY A 526 7.00 -39.53 8.55
N SER A 527 8.33 -39.47 8.68
CA SER A 527 9.05 -38.42 9.41
C SER A 527 8.91 -37.03 8.81
N THR A 528 8.72 -36.93 7.48
CA THR A 528 8.54 -35.67 6.78
C THR A 528 7.20 -35.05 7.15
N LEU A 529 6.11 -35.81 7.11
CA LEU A 529 4.80 -35.36 7.52
C LEU A 529 4.79 -34.92 8.99
N LYS A 530 5.45 -35.71 9.87
CA LYS A 530 5.54 -35.37 11.30
C LYS A 530 6.22 -34.03 11.52
N LYS A 531 7.36 -33.75 10.86
CA LYS A 531 8.06 -32.47 10.95
C LYS A 531 7.21 -31.28 10.47
N ILE A 532 6.45 -31.47 9.38
CA ILE A 532 5.53 -30.47 8.85
C ILE A 532 4.41 -30.19 9.88
N LEU A 533 3.80 -31.24 10.42
CA LEU A 533 2.75 -31.09 11.44
C LEU A 533 3.27 -30.38 12.69
N ASP A 534 4.48 -30.71 13.16
CA ASP A 534 5.12 -30.03 14.28
C ASP A 534 5.39 -28.55 13.98
N SER A 535 5.85 -28.21 12.77
CA SER A 535 6.05 -26.81 12.33
C SER A 535 4.76 -26.01 12.26
N ILE A 536 3.62 -26.67 12.07
CA ILE A 536 2.29 -26.09 12.04
C ILE A 536 1.65 -26.06 13.44
N GLY A 537 2.26 -26.74 14.43
CA GLY A 537 1.75 -26.86 15.79
C GLY A 537 0.51 -27.77 15.90
N VAL A 538 0.47 -28.87 15.14
CA VAL A 538 -0.66 -29.81 15.14
C VAL A 538 -0.14 -31.25 15.32
N THR A 539 -0.80 -32.01 16.19
CA THR A 539 -0.36 -33.36 16.58
C THR A 539 -0.66 -34.44 15.53
N THR A 540 -1.71 -34.28 14.72
CA THR A 540 -2.14 -35.29 13.74
C THR A 540 -2.67 -34.66 12.45
N LEU A 541 -2.48 -35.39 11.32
CA LEU A 541 -3.04 -34.98 10.03
C LEU A 541 -4.57 -34.83 10.07
N ASN A 542 -5.27 -35.72 10.77
CA ASN A 542 -6.72 -35.65 10.92
C ASN A 542 -7.18 -34.37 11.62
N LYS A 543 -6.42 -33.89 12.59
CA LYS A 543 -6.68 -32.62 13.27
C LYS A 543 -6.39 -31.43 12.33
N LEU A 544 -5.29 -31.47 11.58
CA LEU A 544 -4.98 -30.47 10.57
C LEU A 544 -6.10 -30.37 9.51
N LEU A 545 -6.55 -31.52 8.97
CA LEU A 545 -7.63 -31.58 7.99
C LEU A 545 -8.95 -31.07 8.58
N SER A 546 -9.25 -31.41 9.85
CA SER A 546 -10.41 -30.86 10.53
C SER A 546 -10.32 -29.34 10.75
N ASP A 547 -9.13 -28.83 11.09
CA ASP A 547 -8.87 -27.39 11.28
C ASP A 547 -8.94 -26.62 9.96
N LEU A 548 -8.52 -27.21 8.85
CA LEU A 548 -8.67 -26.66 7.49
C LEU A 548 -10.13 -26.63 7.08
N GLY A 549 -10.84 -27.77 7.17
CA GLY A 549 -12.24 -27.86 6.75
C GLY A 549 -13.20 -27.08 7.65
N SER A 550 -12.83 -26.80 8.90
CA SER A 550 -13.58 -25.90 9.78
C SER A 550 -13.18 -24.42 9.63
N GLY A 551 -12.25 -24.09 8.72
CA GLY A 551 -11.80 -22.74 8.48
C GLY A 551 -10.95 -22.12 9.61
N LYS A 552 -10.49 -22.92 10.57
CA LYS A 552 -9.55 -22.46 11.61
C LYS A 552 -8.18 -22.14 11.06
N ARG A 553 -7.81 -22.77 9.93
CA ARG A 553 -6.55 -22.54 9.20
C ARG A 553 -6.83 -22.33 7.72
N THR A 554 -5.96 -21.59 7.06
CA THR A 554 -6.10 -21.25 5.63
C THR A 554 -5.28 -22.22 4.78
N GLY A 555 -5.85 -22.74 3.69
CA GLY A 555 -5.26 -23.81 2.87
C GLY A 555 -3.92 -23.43 2.25
N ASN A 556 -3.78 -22.22 1.70
CA ASN A 556 -2.56 -21.74 1.09
C ASN A 556 -1.38 -21.64 2.08
N ILE A 557 -1.62 -21.12 3.30
CA ILE A 557 -0.59 -21.00 4.36
C ILE A 557 -0.10 -22.39 4.80
N VAL A 558 -1.03 -23.34 4.89
CA VAL A 558 -0.68 -24.73 5.23
C VAL A 558 0.08 -25.39 4.08
N ALA A 559 -0.35 -25.21 2.83
CA ALA A 559 0.33 -25.74 1.65
C ALA A 559 1.78 -25.23 1.53
N GLU A 560 2.03 -23.94 1.84
CA GLU A 560 3.40 -23.40 1.89
C GLU A 560 4.31 -24.15 2.88
N ARG A 561 3.77 -24.57 4.02
CA ARG A 561 4.53 -25.38 4.99
C ARG A 561 4.82 -26.81 4.46
N PHE A 562 3.93 -27.35 3.65
CA PHE A 562 4.18 -28.61 2.95
C PHE A 562 5.26 -28.46 1.88
N TYR A 563 5.34 -27.32 1.17
CA TYR A 563 6.40 -27.03 0.21
C TYR A 563 7.76 -26.84 0.90
N SER A 564 7.83 -26.05 1.97
CA SER A 564 9.07 -25.84 2.74
C SER A 564 9.56 -27.10 3.44
N GLY A 565 8.68 -28.01 3.85
CA GLY A 565 9.04 -29.28 4.49
C GLY A 565 9.79 -30.27 3.59
N LEU A 566 9.67 -30.16 2.25
CA LEU A 566 10.46 -30.98 1.29
C LEU A 566 11.86 -30.40 1.07
N GLN A 567 12.07 -29.10 1.26
CA GLN A 567 13.39 -28.47 1.16
C GLN A 567 14.32 -28.87 2.32
N ILE A 568 13.77 -29.18 3.50
CA ILE A 568 14.55 -29.65 4.68
C ILE A 568 15.30 -30.96 4.43
N ARG A 569 14.92 -31.78 3.44
CA ARG A 569 15.60 -33.03 3.11
C ARG A 569 16.94 -32.87 2.38
N LYS A 570 17.22 -31.68 1.78
CA LYS A 570 18.49 -31.42 1.09
C LYS A 570 19.52 -30.65 1.94
N GLU A 571 19.10 -30.07 3.06
CA GLU A 571 19.95 -29.17 3.87
C GLU A 571 20.61 -29.86 5.11
N ALA A 572 20.42 -31.17 5.33
CA ALA A 572 21.02 -31.88 6.47
C ALA A 572 22.51 -32.23 6.27
N ALA A 573 23.17 -31.70 5.26
CA ALA A 573 24.60 -31.94 4.99
C ALA A 573 25.31 -30.70 4.45
N SER A 574 25.29 -29.59 5.18
CA SER A 574 26.36 -28.57 5.19
C SER A 574 25.99 -27.40 6.11
N THR A 575 26.70 -27.30 7.19
CA THR A 575 26.87 -26.09 8.00
C THR A 575 27.47 -24.97 7.13
N GLU A 576 26.90 -23.76 7.30
CA GLU A 576 27.42 -22.45 6.85
C GLU A 576 26.92 -21.93 5.50
N HIS A 577 26.29 -20.77 5.58
CA HIS A 577 25.74 -19.86 4.59
C HIS A 577 24.32 -20.14 4.10
N LYS A 578 23.38 -19.28 4.52
CA LYS A 578 22.02 -19.20 3.97
C LYS A 578 22.10 -18.89 2.47
N SER A 579 21.93 -19.89 1.62
CA SER A 579 21.78 -19.73 0.18
C SER A 579 20.29 -19.69 -0.19
N VAL A 580 19.91 -18.79 -1.09
CA VAL A 580 18.52 -18.54 -1.50
C VAL A 580 18.33 -18.96 -2.95
N ALA A 581 17.22 -19.65 -3.25
CA ALA A 581 16.92 -20.15 -4.60
C ALA A 581 16.39 -19.04 -5.52
N ILE A 582 16.87 -19.01 -6.76
CA ILE A 582 16.32 -18.20 -7.85
C ILE A 582 15.38 -19.09 -8.66
N VAL A 583 14.06 -18.83 -8.58
CA VAL A 583 13.02 -19.56 -9.29
C VAL A 583 12.30 -18.62 -10.23
N ASP A 584 12.23 -18.94 -11.52
CA ASP A 584 11.56 -18.12 -12.53
C ASP A 584 11.92 -16.61 -12.46
N ASN A 585 13.21 -16.29 -12.24
CA ASN A 585 13.72 -14.93 -12.04
C ASN A 585 13.20 -14.23 -10.78
N HIS A 586 12.87 -15.00 -9.74
CA HIS A 586 12.45 -14.48 -8.45
C HIS A 586 13.28 -15.11 -7.32
N ILE A 587 13.49 -14.36 -6.25
CA ILE A 587 14.00 -14.85 -4.97
C ILE A 587 12.91 -14.59 -3.93
N GLU A 588 12.40 -15.63 -3.27
CA GLU A 588 11.33 -15.53 -2.28
C GLU A 588 10.09 -14.74 -2.78
N GLY A 589 9.78 -14.86 -4.08
CA GLY A 589 8.67 -14.14 -4.71
C GLY A 589 8.96 -12.67 -5.05
N VAL A 590 10.19 -12.20 -4.81
CA VAL A 590 10.64 -10.86 -5.23
C VAL A 590 11.35 -10.96 -6.56
N SER A 591 10.97 -10.15 -7.54
CA SER A 591 11.63 -10.08 -8.85
C SER A 591 13.09 -9.70 -8.67
N VAL A 592 13.99 -10.40 -9.36
CA VAL A 592 15.43 -10.12 -9.36
C VAL A 592 15.84 -9.37 -10.60
N VAL A 593 16.90 -8.58 -10.46
CA VAL A 593 17.58 -7.89 -11.55
C VAL A 593 18.94 -8.55 -11.75
N PHE A 594 19.23 -9.01 -12.96
CA PHE A 594 20.54 -9.52 -13.30
C PHE A 594 21.50 -8.36 -13.59
N ALA A 595 22.67 -8.43 -12.97
CA ALA A 595 23.65 -7.35 -13.05
C ALA A 595 24.25 -7.22 -14.44
N LYS A 596 24.18 -6.02 -15.01
CA LYS A 596 24.75 -5.70 -16.35
C LYS A 596 26.27 -5.75 -16.40
N CYS A 597 26.96 -5.70 -15.27
CA CYS A 597 28.42 -5.74 -15.19
C CYS A 597 29.01 -7.15 -15.37
N CYS A 598 28.19 -8.23 -15.31
CA CYS A 598 28.69 -9.59 -15.37
C CYS A 598 27.71 -10.58 -16.05
N HIS A 599 26.52 -10.13 -16.42
CA HIS A 599 25.53 -10.87 -17.17
C HIS A 599 25.40 -12.33 -16.74
N PRO A 600 24.95 -12.60 -15.48
CA PRO A 600 24.82 -13.99 -14.98
C PRO A 600 23.70 -14.71 -15.72
N ILE A 601 23.93 -15.99 -16.04
CA ILE A 601 22.96 -16.84 -16.73
C ILE A 601 22.65 -18.09 -15.93
N GLN A 602 21.58 -18.76 -16.26
CA GLN A 602 21.19 -19.99 -15.58
C GLN A 602 22.30 -21.07 -15.66
N GLY A 603 22.68 -21.59 -14.50
CA GLY A 603 23.78 -22.55 -14.34
C GLY A 603 25.12 -21.93 -13.89
N ASP A 604 25.24 -20.60 -13.89
CA ASP A 604 26.40 -19.93 -13.32
C ASP A 604 26.45 -20.01 -11.79
N PRO A 605 27.65 -20.01 -11.18
CA PRO A 605 27.77 -19.74 -9.75
C PRO A 605 27.46 -18.27 -9.48
N VAL A 606 26.39 -18.02 -8.73
CA VAL A 606 25.87 -16.69 -8.49
C VAL A 606 25.91 -16.28 -7.02
N ILE A 607 25.87 -14.99 -6.80
CA ILE A 607 25.67 -14.33 -5.51
C ILE A 607 24.67 -13.22 -5.68
N ALA A 608 23.81 -13.05 -4.70
CA ALA A 608 22.81 -11.99 -4.71
C ALA A 608 23.08 -10.96 -3.61
N HIS A 609 22.67 -9.72 -3.83
CA HIS A 609 22.65 -8.71 -2.78
C HIS A 609 21.36 -7.90 -2.82
N SER A 610 20.95 -7.41 -1.67
CA SER A 610 19.82 -6.50 -1.57
C SER A 610 20.25 -5.07 -1.89
N ASP A 611 19.71 -4.52 -2.98
CA ASP A 611 19.87 -3.12 -3.39
C ASP A 611 18.64 -2.33 -3.01
N THR A 612 18.82 -1.14 -2.44
CA THR A 612 17.71 -0.30 -1.97
C THR A 612 16.85 0.27 -3.10
N GLU A 613 17.40 0.38 -4.31
CA GLU A 613 16.75 0.96 -5.47
C GLU A 613 16.23 -0.09 -6.46
N ARG A 614 16.99 -1.18 -6.63
CA ARG A 614 16.77 -2.21 -7.65
C ARG A 614 16.15 -3.50 -7.10
N GLY A 615 16.02 -3.62 -5.78
CA GLY A 615 15.55 -4.85 -5.14
C GLY A 615 16.69 -5.84 -4.95
N ILE A 616 16.52 -7.09 -5.40
CA ILE A 616 17.58 -8.09 -5.33
C ILE A 616 18.34 -8.11 -6.65
N VAL A 617 19.65 -7.86 -6.57
CA VAL A 617 20.53 -7.89 -7.74
C VAL A 617 21.41 -9.13 -7.68
N VAL A 618 21.41 -9.92 -8.77
CA VAL A 618 22.17 -11.16 -8.88
C VAL A 618 23.39 -10.94 -9.75
N HIS A 619 24.56 -11.32 -9.24
CA HIS A 619 25.84 -11.25 -9.92
C HIS A 619 26.45 -12.64 -10.10
N HIS A 620 27.32 -12.77 -11.10
CA HIS A 620 28.21 -13.91 -11.19
C HIS A 620 29.24 -13.88 -10.04
N LYS A 621 29.50 -15.00 -9.38
CA LYS A 621 30.38 -15.08 -8.19
C LYS A 621 31.81 -14.53 -8.43
N ARG A 622 32.29 -14.55 -9.69
CA ARG A 622 33.62 -14.03 -10.10
C ARG A 622 33.57 -12.55 -10.55
N CYS A 623 32.47 -11.86 -10.37
CA CYS A 623 32.36 -10.44 -10.76
C CYS A 623 33.29 -9.59 -9.91
N LYS A 624 34.13 -8.79 -10.56
CA LYS A 624 35.11 -7.90 -9.89
C LYS A 624 34.45 -6.85 -8.99
N GLN A 625 33.25 -6.39 -9.34
CA GLN A 625 32.54 -5.40 -8.56
C GLN A 625 32.01 -5.95 -7.23
N VAL A 626 31.80 -7.23 -7.11
CA VAL A 626 31.20 -7.88 -5.94
C VAL A 626 32.22 -8.64 -5.10
N ALA A 627 33.29 -9.12 -5.72
CA ALA A 627 34.34 -9.90 -5.07
C ALA A 627 34.88 -9.31 -3.75
N PRO A 628 35.10 -7.96 -3.60
CA PRO A 628 35.58 -7.37 -2.37
C PRO A 628 34.58 -7.41 -1.19
N TYR A 629 33.30 -7.58 -1.46
CA TYR A 629 32.21 -7.49 -0.48
C TYR A 629 31.66 -8.84 -0.05
N ILE A 630 32.01 -9.91 -0.77
CA ILE A 630 31.62 -11.29 -0.42
C ILE A 630 32.18 -11.61 0.96
N ASN A 631 31.34 -12.05 1.88
CA ASN A 631 31.65 -12.39 3.29
C ASN A 631 32.00 -11.18 4.20
N LYS A 632 31.96 -9.95 3.71
CA LYS A 632 32.25 -8.73 4.52
C LYS A 632 30.99 -7.89 4.77
N ASP A 633 30.03 -7.93 3.87
CA ASP A 633 28.81 -7.14 3.95
C ASP A 633 27.58 -8.04 4.04
N PRO A 634 26.76 -7.94 5.11
CA PRO A 634 25.60 -8.81 5.34
C PRO A 634 24.49 -8.64 4.30
N ARG A 635 24.59 -7.65 3.41
CA ARG A 635 23.66 -7.48 2.28
C ARG A 635 23.89 -8.52 1.18
N TYR A 636 25.08 -9.14 1.12
CA TYR A 636 25.41 -10.17 0.14
C TYR A 636 25.13 -11.56 0.71
N PHE A 637 24.44 -12.39 -0.06
CA PHE A 637 24.08 -13.75 0.33
C PHE A 637 24.22 -14.69 -0.86
N SER A 638 24.52 -15.96 -0.56
CA SER A 638 24.66 -16.98 -1.58
C SER A 638 23.31 -17.28 -2.23
N ALA A 639 23.29 -17.38 -3.55
CA ALA A 639 22.11 -17.74 -4.33
C ALA A 639 22.45 -18.93 -5.24
N TYR A 640 21.45 -19.71 -5.63
CA TYR A 640 21.58 -20.80 -6.57
C TYR A 640 20.37 -20.87 -7.50
N TRP A 641 20.58 -21.42 -8.69
CA TRP A 641 19.53 -21.59 -9.67
C TRP A 641 18.71 -22.85 -9.36
N GLU A 642 17.42 -22.72 -9.34
CA GLU A 642 16.49 -23.84 -9.31
C GLU A 642 15.92 -24.06 -10.70
N ALA A 643 15.55 -25.31 -11.04
CA ALA A 643 15.03 -25.65 -12.35
C ALA A 643 13.73 -24.89 -12.62
N SER A 644 13.78 -23.94 -13.56
CA SER A 644 12.62 -23.20 -14.03
C SER A 644 11.81 -24.03 -15.02
N ARG A 645 10.47 -23.89 -14.98
CA ARG A 645 9.58 -24.48 -16.00
C ARG A 645 9.41 -23.59 -17.22
N LYS A 646 9.91 -22.35 -17.18
CA LYS A 646 9.84 -21.39 -18.28
C LYS A 646 11.23 -21.20 -18.86
N ALA A 647 11.34 -21.23 -20.18
CA ALA A 647 12.56 -20.83 -20.88
C ALA A 647 12.74 -19.33 -20.74
N HIS A 648 13.87 -18.90 -20.17
CA HIS A 648 14.28 -17.50 -20.08
C HIS A 648 15.50 -17.27 -20.93
N LEU A 649 15.52 -16.15 -21.64
CA LEU A 649 16.66 -15.72 -22.44
C LEU A 649 17.54 -14.79 -21.59
N TYR A 650 18.83 -15.09 -21.53
CA TYR A 650 19.83 -14.33 -20.78
C TYR A 650 20.82 -13.72 -21.76
N LEU A 651 21.11 -12.43 -21.59
CA LEU A 651 22.11 -11.74 -22.40
C LEU A 651 23.53 -12.15 -21.96
N VAL A 652 24.36 -12.51 -22.94
CA VAL A 652 25.77 -12.88 -22.71
C VAL A 652 26.66 -12.08 -23.63
N LEU A 653 27.78 -11.60 -23.08
CA LEU A 653 28.83 -10.93 -23.81
C LEU A 653 29.96 -11.89 -24.13
N LEU A 654 30.29 -12.05 -25.40
CA LEU A 654 31.39 -12.89 -25.89
C LEU A 654 32.43 -12.02 -26.60
N LYS A 655 33.71 -12.25 -26.26
CA LYS A 655 34.85 -11.73 -27.00
C LYS A 655 35.49 -12.84 -27.83
N ILE A 656 35.49 -12.64 -29.14
CA ILE A 656 36.02 -13.61 -30.10
C ILE A 656 37.14 -12.94 -30.87
N THR A 657 38.37 -13.47 -30.74
CA THR A 657 39.51 -13.02 -31.50
C THR A 657 39.72 -13.95 -32.69
N THR A 658 39.76 -13.37 -33.88
CA THR A 658 39.90 -14.14 -35.12
C THR A 658 40.92 -13.52 -36.06
N GLU A 659 41.35 -14.29 -37.07
CA GLU A 659 42.11 -13.70 -38.21
C GLU A 659 41.26 -12.66 -38.93
N ASN A 660 41.90 -11.54 -39.31
CA ASN A 660 41.25 -10.45 -40.02
C ASN A 660 41.11 -10.83 -41.50
N LYS A 661 40.07 -11.59 -41.85
CA LYS A 661 39.77 -12.05 -43.22
C LYS A 661 38.34 -11.73 -43.57
N VAL A 662 38.10 -11.48 -44.87
CA VAL A 662 36.76 -11.25 -45.42
C VAL A 662 35.88 -12.50 -45.19
N GLY A 663 34.64 -12.32 -44.71
CA GLY A 663 33.67 -13.39 -44.48
C GLY A 663 33.63 -13.98 -43.06
N VAL A 664 34.66 -13.75 -42.23
CA VAL A 664 34.74 -14.32 -40.86
C VAL A 664 33.55 -13.93 -39.98
N LEU A 665 33.10 -12.67 -40.05
CA LEU A 665 31.90 -12.22 -39.32
C LEU A 665 30.65 -12.97 -39.74
N SER A 666 30.48 -13.16 -41.07
CA SER A 666 29.35 -13.92 -41.63
C SER A 666 29.33 -15.37 -41.12
N ASP A 667 30.50 -15.99 -41.06
CA ASP A 667 30.62 -17.36 -40.56
C ASP A 667 30.27 -17.45 -39.06
N ILE A 668 30.72 -16.50 -38.24
CA ILE A 668 30.37 -16.43 -36.84
C ILE A 668 28.87 -16.27 -36.68
N VAL A 669 28.25 -15.27 -37.31
CA VAL A 669 26.81 -15.04 -37.25
C VAL A 669 26.01 -16.26 -37.69
N SER A 670 26.47 -16.97 -38.75
CA SER A 670 25.86 -18.20 -39.23
C SER A 670 25.87 -19.35 -38.17
N ILE A 671 26.91 -19.40 -37.33
CA ILE A 671 26.98 -20.41 -36.28
C ILE A 671 25.89 -20.16 -35.23
N PHE A 672 25.66 -18.90 -34.85
CA PHE A 672 24.60 -18.51 -33.90
C PHE A 672 23.22 -18.70 -34.49
N ALA A 673 23.01 -18.29 -35.74
CA ALA A 673 21.75 -18.48 -36.43
C ALA A 673 21.36 -19.96 -36.59
N LYS A 674 22.31 -20.84 -36.91
CA LYS A 674 22.10 -22.30 -36.95
C LYS A 674 21.81 -22.92 -35.60
N ALA A 675 22.21 -22.26 -34.52
CA ALA A 675 21.88 -22.68 -33.16
C ALA A 675 20.56 -22.07 -32.63
N GLY A 676 19.84 -21.30 -33.47
CA GLY A 676 18.59 -20.63 -33.08
C GLY A 676 18.77 -19.47 -32.09
N MET A 677 19.99 -18.92 -31.98
CA MET A 677 20.30 -17.86 -31.02
C MET A 677 20.31 -16.50 -31.70
N ASN A 678 19.63 -15.54 -31.07
CA ASN A 678 19.60 -14.15 -31.54
C ASN A 678 20.84 -13.39 -31.07
N ILE A 679 21.44 -12.63 -31.99
CA ILE A 679 22.52 -11.69 -31.70
C ILE A 679 21.90 -10.30 -31.66
N GLU A 680 22.06 -9.60 -30.53
CA GLU A 680 21.54 -8.24 -30.37
C GLU A 680 22.50 -7.17 -30.89
N GLN A 681 23.79 -7.35 -30.61
CA GLN A 681 24.81 -6.39 -31.00
C GLN A 681 26.12 -7.06 -31.34
N VAL A 682 26.83 -6.51 -32.32
CA VAL A 682 28.19 -6.90 -32.69
C VAL A 682 29.05 -5.64 -32.83
N ASN A 683 30.11 -5.57 -32.07
CA ASN A 683 31.13 -4.54 -32.18
C ASN A 683 32.42 -5.16 -32.66
N THR A 684 33.10 -4.51 -33.60
CA THR A 684 34.32 -5.00 -34.19
C THR A 684 35.46 -4.04 -33.88
N LYS A 685 36.58 -4.56 -33.38
CA LYS A 685 37.81 -3.77 -33.13
C LYS A 685 38.97 -4.49 -33.76
N ALA A 686 39.71 -3.81 -34.63
CA ALA A 686 40.99 -4.32 -35.12
C ALA A 686 42.00 -4.34 -33.95
N VAL A 687 42.60 -5.48 -33.68
CA VAL A 687 43.66 -5.63 -32.66
C VAL A 687 44.99 -5.31 -33.29
N ASP A 688 45.25 -5.86 -34.46
CA ASP A 688 46.38 -5.58 -35.33
C ASP A 688 46.04 -5.89 -36.80
N GLN A 689 47.04 -5.85 -37.70
CA GLN A 689 46.83 -6.14 -39.14
C GLN A 689 46.37 -7.58 -39.42
N LYS A 690 46.67 -8.53 -38.50
CA LYS A 690 46.38 -9.95 -38.66
C LYS A 690 45.14 -10.41 -37.90
N PHE A 691 44.76 -9.71 -36.80
CA PHE A 691 43.69 -10.15 -35.93
C PHE A 691 42.64 -9.05 -35.70
N SER A 692 41.39 -9.48 -35.60
CA SER A 692 40.22 -8.66 -35.23
C SER A 692 39.55 -9.27 -34.00
N GLU A 693 39.06 -8.43 -33.09
CA GLU A 693 38.27 -8.81 -31.94
C GLU A 693 36.78 -8.44 -32.21
N PHE A 694 35.89 -9.40 -32.05
CA PHE A 694 34.45 -9.24 -32.10
C PHE A 694 33.90 -9.32 -30.68
N SER A 695 33.27 -8.22 -30.21
CA SER A 695 32.46 -8.21 -29.01
C SER A 695 31.02 -8.44 -29.42
N LEU A 696 30.42 -9.55 -29.00
CA LEU A 696 29.14 -10.04 -29.48
C LEU A 696 28.19 -10.24 -28.30
N GLU A 697 27.04 -9.58 -28.35
CA GLU A 697 25.95 -9.73 -27.40
C GLU A 697 24.90 -10.68 -27.98
N ALA A 698 24.62 -11.80 -27.26
CA ALA A 698 23.67 -12.82 -27.70
C ALA A 698 22.77 -13.27 -26.58
N ASN A 699 21.55 -13.61 -26.94
CA ASN A 699 20.55 -14.20 -26.04
C ASN A 699 20.70 -15.72 -25.99
N ILE A 700 20.86 -16.27 -24.79
CA ILE A 700 21.14 -17.69 -24.57
C ILE A 700 20.25 -18.20 -23.41
N GLU A 701 19.75 -19.43 -23.53
CA GLU A 701 18.85 -20.01 -22.52
C GLU A 701 19.61 -20.60 -21.30
N SER A 702 20.77 -21.22 -21.55
CA SER A 702 21.51 -21.92 -20.48
C SER A 702 23.03 -21.88 -20.65
N LEU A 703 23.74 -22.18 -19.55
CA LEU A 703 25.18 -22.32 -19.55
C LEU A 703 25.67 -23.45 -20.48
N ASP A 704 24.90 -24.50 -20.65
CA ASP A 704 25.28 -25.65 -21.51
C ASP A 704 25.17 -25.29 -22.98
N ASP A 705 24.19 -24.48 -23.38
CA ASP A 705 24.07 -23.98 -24.74
C ASP A 705 25.18 -22.97 -25.07
N LEU A 706 25.56 -22.14 -24.08
CA LEU A 706 26.73 -21.27 -24.20
C LEU A 706 27.99 -22.08 -24.46
N LYS A 707 28.26 -23.15 -23.70
CA LYS A 707 29.43 -24.02 -23.87
C LYS A 707 29.45 -24.68 -25.25
N LYS A 708 28.29 -25.16 -25.76
CA LYS A 708 28.17 -25.75 -27.10
C LYS A 708 28.53 -24.77 -28.18
N ILE A 709 28.02 -23.53 -28.10
CA ILE A 709 28.29 -22.53 -29.15
C ILE A 709 29.75 -22.04 -29.09
N MET A 710 30.29 -21.80 -27.90
CA MET A 710 31.71 -21.44 -27.74
C MET A 710 32.64 -22.55 -28.28
N SER A 711 32.32 -23.82 -28.06
CA SER A 711 33.05 -24.95 -28.64
C SER A 711 33.02 -24.96 -30.17
N LYS A 712 31.83 -24.72 -30.78
CA LYS A 712 31.67 -24.61 -32.23
C LYS A 712 32.45 -23.43 -32.84
N VAL A 713 32.47 -22.28 -32.16
CA VAL A 713 33.24 -21.12 -32.59
C VAL A 713 34.75 -21.42 -32.48
N ARG A 714 35.20 -21.99 -31.37
CA ARG A 714 36.61 -22.37 -31.16
C ARG A 714 37.13 -23.41 -32.16
N SER A 715 36.25 -24.29 -32.65
CA SER A 715 36.63 -25.31 -33.62
C SER A 715 36.93 -24.75 -35.04
N LYS A 716 36.67 -23.48 -35.28
CA LYS A 716 36.94 -22.84 -36.57
C LYS A 716 38.38 -22.41 -36.68
N LYS A 717 39.04 -22.72 -37.81
CA LYS A 717 40.47 -22.46 -38.08
C LYS A 717 40.83 -20.97 -37.98
N PHE A 718 39.93 -20.09 -38.19
CA PHE A 718 40.10 -18.64 -38.15
C PHE A 718 40.00 -18.07 -36.69
N THR A 719 39.55 -18.86 -35.72
CA THR A 719 39.34 -18.40 -34.35
C THR A 719 40.58 -18.66 -33.49
N SER A 720 41.18 -17.58 -32.97
CA SER A 720 42.30 -17.65 -32.04
C SER A 720 41.83 -17.80 -30.60
N SER A 721 40.77 -17.09 -30.22
CA SER A 721 40.15 -17.21 -28.89
C SER A 721 38.65 -16.92 -28.93
N CYS A 722 37.92 -17.56 -28.01
CA CYS A 722 36.52 -17.24 -27.75
C CYS A 722 36.30 -17.32 -26.25
N VAL A 723 36.04 -16.18 -25.63
CA VAL A 723 35.93 -16.06 -24.17
C VAL A 723 34.64 -15.33 -23.83
N ARG A 724 33.96 -15.78 -22.79
CA ARG A 724 32.86 -15.01 -22.21
C ARG A 724 33.41 -13.87 -21.34
N ASP A 725 32.96 -12.67 -21.59
CA ASP A 725 33.30 -11.52 -20.74
C ASP A 725 32.33 -11.43 -19.57
N ILE A 726 32.85 -11.65 -18.37
CA ILE A 726 32.08 -11.63 -17.11
C ILE A 726 32.28 -10.28 -16.39
N ASN A 727 33.14 -9.41 -16.89
CA ASN A 727 33.56 -8.20 -16.20
C ASN A 727 33.56 -6.96 -17.11
N ASP A 728 32.54 -6.81 -17.92
CA ASP A 728 32.39 -5.59 -18.70
C ASP A 728 32.15 -4.36 -17.78
N LYS A 729 32.62 -3.19 -18.24
CA LYS A 729 32.75 -1.96 -17.42
C LYS A 729 31.45 -1.41 -16.88
#